data_014711921f2e49e3ed6f3b20b2165b17
#
_entry.id   014711921f2e49e3ed6f3b20b2165b17
#
_cell.length_a   1.000
_cell.length_b   1.000
_cell.length_c   1.000
_cell.angle_alpha   90.00
_cell.angle_beta   90.00
_cell.angle_gamma   90.00
#
_symmetry.space_group_name_H-M   'P 1'
#
loop_
_entity.id
_entity.type
_entity.pdbx_description
1 polymer ?
#
loop_
_entity_poly.entity_id
_entity_poly.type
_entity_poly.pdbx_seq_one_letter_code
_entity_poly.pdbx_strand_id
1 'polypeptide(L)'
;MDASAWETRTFDRSLLPPADFEFVVLADTHYMLDVGGRPLEFDSRRRQTARAGAALKQAAALDPAFIIHLGDLVQEFPGTTDFDRALDEALAQVGECGVDDIRFVAGNHDVGDKPDPLMPTAHVDAQALAAYDKRLGRSWYSFDRGDVHLIVLNSQIMNGPLQAARDQQAWAEADLAAHQDMRILLFLHLPLYLKEPTEASLGHYDNVGEPARSWLLDLVRRHRVGHLFAAHVHFTFYDAIDSAGGDFCRYRVVPSTSFTRPGFSHLFTGPPPPERGRDDTAKLGFYLCRVLDERIDVHLVRTNRETQETLRPGCQRLLTPVPYRSSDHRQTVGGKAPPDTVMDDTRGSAQGAATTPVDPTTPSASTSSSRGLAGRSCEPTTWERLLGITLAHPLAPVAEVPIAYPSVIRQPVRADHPLLACLELGIGAVRAPGSDLGSDDQRRRLQLLRREGVQLQIGVLWSDAPSLSRQIADYSGQVDRWEIQLPGSPRPSADCLSWLAGESRPAVSLCAVVPGEIVAGKQHPRTRIGYRVDEIPELDTLLLRHDVQVDSVLCRLDSSPAPLDTVAELKRQPHLDAVGRVDFLFEMPGQDDGENAVAAAEALFAAALVKGSKLFVGPFLDLDRTLDVGHGALDTLCNPRPVFHLLRTLNALLSGNVTRFNSDGIEVDSDGIEDETLDGLRVWRFSSEEVSGVLLLPSSGGASLPRNLIDKGGQSSGASLYQLCDGTVSSVLRGDDLDAVRIHGPAFLLSGRKFVAE
;
A
#
# COMPACT_ATOMS: atom_id res chain seq x y z
N MET A 1 7.31 -33.19 -19.41
CA MET A 1 6.07 -32.39 -19.32
C MET A 1 6.19 -31.34 -20.41
N ASP A 2 5.18 -31.29 -21.24
CA ASP A 2 5.18 -30.53 -22.50
C ASP A 2 5.22 -29.02 -22.21
N ALA A 3 6.17 -28.31 -22.81
CA ALA A 3 6.34 -26.87 -22.63
C ALA A 3 5.15 -26.03 -23.17
N SER A 4 4.22 -26.65 -23.87
CA SER A 4 3.00 -26.02 -24.42
C SER A 4 1.87 -25.79 -23.40
N ALA A 5 2.00 -26.29 -22.16
CA ALA A 5 0.98 -26.10 -21.10
C ALA A 5 1.14 -24.73 -20.36
N TRP A 6 2.06 -23.88 -20.76
CA TRP A 6 2.41 -22.64 -20.08
C TRP A 6 1.80 -21.37 -20.68
N GLU A 7 0.87 -21.51 -21.63
CA GLU A 7 0.18 -20.38 -22.27
C GLU A 7 -0.88 -19.68 -21.40
N THR A 8 -1.13 -20.13 -20.21
CA THR A 8 -2.13 -19.50 -19.36
C THR A 8 -1.51 -18.35 -18.57
N ARG A 9 -2.10 -17.18 -18.74
CA ARG A 9 -1.78 -15.94 -18.01
C ARG A 9 -1.56 -16.22 -16.54
N THR A 10 -0.34 -16.04 -16.06
CA THR A 10 0.04 -16.29 -14.66
C THR A 10 -0.61 -15.28 -13.69
N PHE A 11 -1.15 -14.18 -14.23
CA PHE A 11 -1.76 -13.10 -13.46
C PHE A 11 -3.15 -12.74 -13.96
N ASP A 12 -4.10 -12.65 -13.04
CA ASP A 12 -5.47 -12.21 -13.29
C ASP A 12 -5.64 -10.73 -12.94
N ARG A 13 -6.22 -9.95 -13.85
CA ARG A 13 -6.47 -8.51 -13.74
C ARG A 13 -7.95 -8.17 -13.67
N SER A 14 -8.81 -9.16 -13.47
CA SER A 14 -10.28 -9.01 -13.55
C SER A 14 -10.85 -7.97 -12.59
N LEU A 15 -10.12 -7.65 -11.51
CA LEU A 15 -10.50 -6.63 -10.53
C LEU A 15 -9.90 -5.25 -10.82
N LEU A 16 -9.12 -5.11 -11.87
CA LEU A 16 -8.42 -3.86 -12.20
C LEU A 16 -9.09 -3.16 -13.39
N PRO A 17 -9.11 -1.83 -13.42
CA PRO A 17 -9.53 -1.10 -14.60
C PRO A 17 -8.57 -1.38 -15.77
N PRO A 18 -9.00 -1.28 -17.03
CA PRO A 18 -8.10 -1.42 -18.17
C PRO A 18 -6.99 -0.37 -18.13
N ALA A 19 -5.78 -0.76 -18.53
CA ALA A 19 -4.62 0.12 -18.64
C ALA A 19 -4.33 0.42 -20.12
N ASP A 20 -3.82 1.62 -20.40
CA ASP A 20 -3.36 1.99 -21.76
C ASP A 20 -2.15 1.14 -22.15
N PHE A 21 -1.23 0.94 -21.21
CA PHE A 21 -0.14 -0.03 -21.29
C PHE A 21 0.39 -0.36 -19.91
N GLU A 22 1.13 -1.46 -19.82
CA GLU A 22 1.80 -1.91 -18.58
C GLU A 22 3.28 -2.09 -18.83
N PHE A 23 4.11 -1.79 -17.84
CA PHE A 23 5.55 -2.05 -17.86
C PHE A 23 6.06 -2.50 -16.50
N VAL A 24 7.19 -3.17 -16.49
CA VAL A 24 7.80 -3.69 -15.26
C VAL A 24 9.06 -2.89 -14.91
N VAL A 25 9.25 -2.64 -13.62
CA VAL A 25 10.48 -2.06 -13.05
C VAL A 25 11.06 -3.07 -12.09
N LEU A 26 12.25 -3.59 -12.39
CA LEU A 26 12.97 -4.54 -11.57
C LEU A 26 14.45 -4.11 -11.40
N ALA A 27 15.15 -4.70 -10.43
CA ALA A 27 16.48 -4.27 -10.05
C ALA A 27 17.33 -5.40 -9.46
N ASP A 28 18.63 -5.18 -9.41
CA ASP A 28 19.58 -5.91 -8.58
C ASP A 28 19.48 -7.43 -8.81
N THR A 29 19.61 -7.86 -10.07
CA THR A 29 19.60 -9.28 -10.44
C THR A 29 20.88 -9.99 -10.01
N HIS A 30 22.01 -9.28 -9.98
CA HIS A 30 23.29 -9.77 -9.50
C HIS A 30 23.62 -11.18 -10.00
N TYR A 31 23.55 -11.40 -11.32
CA TYR A 31 23.95 -12.66 -11.91
C TYR A 31 25.34 -13.06 -11.40
N MET A 32 25.48 -14.26 -10.87
CA MET A 32 26.73 -14.74 -10.31
C MET A 32 27.19 -15.97 -11.06
N LEU A 33 28.44 -15.93 -11.55
CA LEU A 33 29.10 -17.06 -12.18
C LEU A 33 29.44 -18.18 -11.18
N ASP A 34 29.36 -19.43 -11.65
CA ASP A 34 29.90 -20.60 -10.99
C ASP A 34 29.46 -20.77 -9.52
N VAL A 35 28.19 -20.42 -9.22
CA VAL A 35 27.64 -20.43 -7.85
C VAL A 35 27.81 -21.77 -7.12
N GLY A 36 27.83 -22.89 -7.85
CA GLY A 36 27.98 -24.23 -7.30
C GLY A 36 29.38 -24.56 -6.79
N GLY A 37 30.42 -23.90 -7.31
CA GLY A 37 31.83 -24.22 -7.08
C GLY A 37 32.58 -23.23 -6.19
N ARG A 38 32.06 -22.04 -5.94
CA ARG A 38 32.79 -20.99 -5.19
C ARG A 38 32.39 -20.96 -3.71
N PRO A 39 33.33 -20.62 -2.81
CA PRO A 39 33.00 -20.32 -1.43
C PRO A 39 32.15 -19.05 -1.36
N LEU A 40 31.01 -19.10 -0.67
CA LEU A 40 30.11 -17.99 -0.50
C LEU A 40 29.98 -17.66 0.97
N GLU A 41 29.81 -16.37 1.26
CA GLU A 41 29.64 -15.84 2.61
C GLU A 41 28.32 -16.34 3.24
N PHE A 42 27.27 -16.49 2.42
CA PHE A 42 25.95 -16.97 2.83
C PHE A 42 25.45 -18.01 1.82
N ASP A 43 24.72 -19.01 2.31
CA ASP A 43 24.21 -20.09 1.46
C ASP A 43 23.13 -19.60 0.50
N SER A 44 22.31 -18.62 0.91
CA SER A 44 21.30 -17.98 0.05
C SER A 44 21.87 -17.35 -1.22
N ARG A 45 23.14 -16.92 -1.22
CA ARG A 45 23.79 -16.38 -2.42
C ARG A 45 23.90 -17.40 -3.57
N ARG A 46 23.88 -18.70 -3.25
CA ARG A 46 23.81 -19.76 -4.29
C ARG A 46 22.52 -19.71 -5.11
N ARG A 47 21.49 -19.06 -4.57
CA ARG A 47 20.16 -18.98 -5.19
C ARG A 47 19.93 -17.67 -5.93
N GLN A 48 20.82 -16.66 -5.79
CA GLN A 48 20.56 -15.32 -6.32
C GLN A 48 20.33 -15.30 -7.83
N THR A 49 21.15 -16.02 -8.62
CA THR A 49 20.97 -16.14 -10.07
C THR A 49 19.65 -16.82 -10.45
N ALA A 50 19.28 -17.91 -9.74
CA ALA A 50 18.01 -18.61 -9.98
C ALA A 50 16.80 -17.75 -9.60
N ARG A 51 16.87 -16.97 -8.50
CA ARG A 51 15.83 -16.05 -8.08
C ARG A 51 15.63 -14.93 -9.09
N ALA A 52 16.70 -14.33 -9.58
CA ALA A 52 16.65 -13.32 -10.63
C ALA A 52 16.01 -13.87 -11.92
N GLY A 53 16.41 -15.07 -12.35
CA GLY A 53 15.78 -15.73 -13.50
C GLY A 53 14.29 -16.02 -13.30
N ALA A 54 13.88 -16.44 -12.10
CA ALA A 54 12.47 -16.64 -11.76
C ALA A 54 11.70 -15.31 -11.75
N ALA A 55 12.29 -14.21 -11.26
CA ALA A 55 11.68 -12.89 -11.30
C ALA A 55 11.49 -12.39 -12.72
N LEU A 56 12.49 -12.54 -13.59
CA LEU A 56 12.40 -12.21 -15.01
C LEU A 56 11.27 -12.97 -15.73
N LYS A 57 11.14 -14.28 -15.47
CA LYS A 57 10.06 -15.10 -16.03
C LYS A 57 8.67 -14.66 -15.51
N GLN A 58 8.56 -14.31 -14.23
CA GLN A 58 7.33 -13.76 -13.69
C GLN A 58 7.00 -12.37 -14.26
N ALA A 59 8.01 -11.53 -14.47
CA ALA A 59 7.85 -10.24 -15.14
C ALA A 59 7.35 -10.41 -16.57
N ALA A 60 7.93 -11.34 -17.33
CA ALA A 60 7.51 -11.67 -18.69
C ALA A 60 6.08 -12.23 -18.76
N ALA A 61 5.66 -13.02 -17.76
CA ALA A 61 4.30 -13.56 -17.68
C ALA A 61 3.21 -12.48 -17.47
N LEU A 62 3.61 -11.25 -17.13
CA LEU A 62 2.74 -10.09 -17.10
C LEU A 62 2.50 -9.49 -18.49
N ASP A 63 3.20 -9.95 -19.52
CA ASP A 63 3.13 -9.43 -20.89
C ASP A 63 3.31 -7.89 -20.96
N PRO A 64 4.41 -7.36 -20.34
CA PRO A 64 4.62 -5.93 -20.28
C PRO A 64 5.02 -5.36 -21.64
N ALA A 65 4.67 -4.10 -21.93
CA ALA A 65 5.12 -3.40 -23.13
C ALA A 65 6.64 -3.24 -23.17
N PHE A 66 7.31 -3.17 -22.01
CA PHE A 66 8.76 -3.15 -21.83
C PHE A 66 9.12 -3.41 -20.35
N ILE A 67 10.40 -3.70 -20.12
CA ILE A 67 10.97 -3.81 -18.77
C ILE A 67 12.05 -2.73 -18.59
N ILE A 68 12.06 -2.06 -17.43
CA ILE A 68 13.17 -1.21 -17.00
C ILE A 68 13.94 -1.97 -15.90
N HIS A 69 15.19 -2.29 -16.18
CA HIS A 69 16.12 -2.88 -15.24
C HIS A 69 16.98 -1.78 -14.62
N LEU A 70 16.83 -1.55 -13.32
CA LEU A 70 17.45 -0.42 -12.62
C LEU A 70 18.93 -0.62 -12.26
N GLY A 71 19.63 -1.55 -12.92
CA GLY A 71 21.05 -1.75 -12.74
C GLY A 71 21.42 -2.92 -11.82
N ASP A 72 22.71 -3.11 -11.66
CA ASP A 72 23.34 -4.25 -10.98
C ASP A 72 22.90 -5.59 -11.58
N LEU A 73 23.22 -5.74 -12.90
CA LEU A 73 22.95 -6.99 -13.62
C LEU A 73 23.78 -8.15 -13.10
N VAL A 74 25.05 -7.90 -12.80
CA VAL A 74 26.03 -8.91 -12.42
C VAL A 74 26.58 -8.69 -11.02
N GLN A 75 27.14 -9.74 -10.41
CA GLN A 75 27.81 -9.65 -9.11
C GLN A 75 29.26 -9.17 -9.25
N GLU A 76 29.90 -9.46 -10.36
CA GLU A 76 31.25 -9.06 -10.70
C GLU A 76 31.33 -7.54 -10.97
N PHE A 77 32.50 -6.93 -10.71
CA PHE A 77 32.74 -5.51 -10.97
C PHE A 77 33.46 -5.27 -12.29
N PRO A 78 33.23 -4.12 -12.96
CA PRO A 78 34.01 -3.72 -14.13
C PRO A 78 35.53 -3.79 -13.88
N GLY A 79 36.25 -4.28 -14.87
CA GLY A 79 37.72 -4.45 -14.78
C GLY A 79 38.19 -5.71 -14.05
N THR A 80 37.32 -6.53 -13.48
CA THR A 80 37.63 -7.86 -12.99
C THR A 80 37.69 -8.86 -14.16
N THR A 81 38.46 -9.95 -14.00
CA THR A 81 38.68 -10.93 -15.06
C THR A 81 37.41 -11.58 -15.58
N ASP A 82 36.43 -11.78 -14.73
CA ASP A 82 35.22 -12.52 -15.05
C ASP A 82 34.03 -11.62 -15.43
N PHE A 83 34.18 -10.30 -15.38
CA PHE A 83 33.09 -9.36 -15.60
C PHE A 83 32.42 -9.54 -16.97
N ASP A 84 33.17 -9.56 -18.05
CA ASP A 84 32.63 -9.69 -19.40
C ASP A 84 31.85 -10.99 -19.57
N ARG A 85 32.39 -12.13 -19.05
CA ARG A 85 31.72 -13.41 -19.08
C ARG A 85 30.41 -13.40 -18.26
N ALA A 86 30.45 -12.81 -17.06
CA ALA A 86 29.28 -12.67 -16.21
C ALA A 86 28.20 -11.84 -16.89
N LEU A 87 28.60 -10.75 -17.55
CA LEU A 87 27.67 -9.89 -18.29
C LEU A 87 27.06 -10.61 -19.51
N ASP A 88 27.85 -11.39 -20.25
CA ASP A 88 27.35 -12.20 -21.36
C ASP A 88 26.30 -13.22 -20.89
N GLU A 89 26.58 -13.94 -19.81
CA GLU A 89 25.65 -14.93 -19.24
C GLU A 89 24.39 -14.26 -18.62
N ALA A 90 24.56 -13.09 -17.97
CA ALA A 90 23.43 -12.31 -17.44
C ALA A 90 22.50 -11.83 -18.56
N LEU A 91 23.08 -11.31 -19.67
CA LEU A 91 22.28 -10.88 -20.82
C LEU A 91 21.59 -12.06 -21.53
N ALA A 92 22.24 -13.24 -21.55
CA ALA A 92 21.59 -14.45 -22.04
C ALA A 92 20.38 -14.83 -21.16
N GLN A 93 20.51 -14.80 -19.82
CA GLN A 93 19.40 -15.04 -18.90
C GLN A 93 18.27 -14.02 -19.09
N VAL A 94 18.61 -12.74 -19.27
CA VAL A 94 17.62 -11.68 -19.57
C VAL A 94 16.91 -11.96 -20.89
N GLY A 95 17.65 -12.34 -21.95
CA GLY A 95 17.07 -12.69 -23.25
C GLY A 95 16.14 -13.92 -23.20
N GLU A 96 16.42 -14.87 -22.33
CA GLU A 96 15.57 -16.06 -22.13
C GLU A 96 14.18 -15.74 -21.53
N CYS A 97 13.97 -14.55 -20.96
CA CYS A 97 12.68 -14.19 -20.43
C CYS A 97 11.61 -13.93 -21.54
N GLY A 98 12.03 -13.66 -22.76
CA GLY A 98 11.15 -13.51 -23.93
C GLY A 98 10.49 -12.13 -24.07
N VAL A 99 10.97 -11.11 -23.36
CA VAL A 99 10.56 -9.71 -23.53
C VAL A 99 11.59 -9.01 -24.41
N ASP A 100 11.17 -8.46 -25.55
CA ASP A 100 12.09 -7.87 -26.52
C ASP A 100 12.60 -6.47 -26.13
N ASP A 101 11.78 -5.64 -25.50
CA ASP A 101 12.13 -4.27 -25.09
C ASP A 101 12.52 -4.22 -23.61
N ILE A 102 13.82 -4.34 -23.35
CA ILE A 102 14.40 -4.21 -22.00
C ILE A 102 15.35 -3.01 -21.97
N ARG A 103 15.09 -2.08 -21.09
CA ARG A 103 15.82 -0.83 -20.91
C ARG A 103 16.67 -0.90 -19.66
N PHE A 104 17.95 -0.54 -19.77
CA PHE A 104 18.90 -0.65 -18.67
C PHE A 104 19.24 0.72 -18.08
N VAL A 105 19.36 0.74 -16.77
CA VAL A 105 19.90 1.85 -15.95
C VAL A 105 21.26 1.39 -15.43
N ALA A 106 22.25 2.25 -15.46
CA ALA A 106 23.60 1.89 -15.00
C ALA A 106 23.69 1.80 -13.47
N GLY A 107 23.98 0.61 -12.94
CA GLY A 107 24.31 0.35 -11.55
C GLY A 107 25.82 0.38 -11.29
N ASN A 108 26.22 0.34 -10.01
CA ASN A 108 27.64 0.37 -9.67
C ASN A 108 28.37 -0.93 -10.06
N HIS A 109 27.68 -2.06 -10.06
CA HIS A 109 28.24 -3.32 -10.60
C HIS A 109 28.33 -3.32 -12.13
N ASP A 110 27.68 -2.38 -12.83
CA ASP A 110 27.71 -2.31 -14.29
C ASP A 110 28.76 -1.34 -14.82
N VAL A 111 29.06 -0.23 -14.11
CA VAL A 111 29.97 0.85 -14.55
C VAL A 111 31.04 1.25 -13.53
N GLY A 112 31.00 0.67 -12.31
CA GLY A 112 31.83 1.09 -11.17
C GLY A 112 31.09 2.04 -10.22
N ASP A 113 31.63 2.16 -9.01
CA ASP A 113 31.05 3.01 -7.97
C ASP A 113 31.18 4.51 -8.30
N LYS A 114 30.26 5.31 -7.77
CA LYS A 114 30.40 6.76 -7.80
C LYS A 114 31.74 7.17 -7.14
N PRO A 115 32.40 8.24 -7.60
CA PRO A 115 33.65 8.70 -7.02
C PRO A 115 33.45 9.11 -5.55
N ASP A 116 33.98 8.31 -4.65
CA ASP A 116 34.00 8.58 -3.21
C ASP A 116 35.37 8.17 -2.65
N PRO A 117 36.14 9.10 -2.05
CA PRO A 117 37.47 8.82 -1.55
C PRO A 117 37.48 7.82 -0.38
N LEU A 118 36.34 7.56 0.25
CA LEU A 118 36.19 6.58 1.34
C LEU A 118 35.88 5.18 0.85
N MET A 119 35.59 5.02 -0.45
CA MET A 119 35.28 3.70 -1.03
C MET A 119 36.52 3.11 -1.68
N PRO A 120 36.94 1.88 -1.25
CA PRO A 120 38.13 1.21 -1.78
C PRO A 120 37.87 0.47 -3.10
N THR A 121 36.71 0.62 -3.69
CA THR A 121 36.26 -0.07 -4.91
C THR A 121 36.67 0.67 -6.18
N ALA A 122 36.47 0.02 -7.34
CA ALA A 122 36.72 0.65 -8.63
C ALA A 122 35.64 1.71 -8.91
N HIS A 123 36.06 2.96 -9.04
CA HIS A 123 35.16 4.05 -9.40
C HIS A 123 34.86 4.04 -10.91
N VAL A 124 33.69 4.56 -11.26
CA VAL A 124 33.32 4.77 -12.67
C VAL A 124 34.37 5.65 -13.38
N ASP A 125 34.81 5.19 -14.52
CA ASP A 125 35.74 5.91 -15.39
C ASP A 125 35.23 5.94 -16.84
N ALA A 126 35.95 6.67 -17.71
CA ALA A 126 35.55 6.80 -19.10
C ALA A 126 35.59 5.48 -19.88
N GLN A 127 36.46 4.52 -19.50
CA GLN A 127 36.56 3.24 -20.14
C GLN A 127 35.38 2.32 -19.77
N ALA A 128 35.04 2.23 -18.48
CA ALA A 128 33.88 1.48 -18.00
C ALA A 128 32.60 2.02 -18.61
N LEU A 129 32.43 3.38 -18.65
CA LEU A 129 31.27 4.02 -19.26
C LEU A 129 31.16 3.69 -20.76
N ALA A 130 32.28 3.78 -21.52
CA ALA A 130 32.27 3.42 -22.95
C ALA A 130 32.00 1.93 -23.19
N ALA A 131 32.46 1.06 -22.30
CA ALA A 131 32.18 -0.37 -22.35
C ALA A 131 30.69 -0.68 -22.11
N TYR A 132 30.09 -0.02 -21.12
CA TYR A 132 28.64 -0.06 -20.87
C TYR A 132 27.85 0.41 -22.08
N ASP A 133 28.14 1.62 -22.59
CA ASP A 133 27.42 2.23 -23.72
C ASP A 133 27.46 1.32 -24.98
N LYS A 134 28.55 0.61 -25.17
CA LYS A 134 28.70 -0.34 -26.26
C LYS A 134 27.83 -1.59 -26.13
N ARG A 135 27.59 -2.05 -24.88
CA ARG A 135 26.93 -3.33 -24.58
C ARG A 135 25.43 -3.17 -24.31
N LEU A 136 25.06 -2.12 -23.60
CA LEU A 136 23.73 -1.90 -23.02
C LEU A 136 23.04 -0.64 -23.56
N GLY A 137 23.74 0.13 -24.40
CA GLY A 137 23.28 1.41 -24.89
C GLY A 137 23.66 2.57 -23.94
N ARG A 138 23.27 3.78 -24.30
CA ARG A 138 23.60 4.98 -23.51
C ARG A 138 23.20 4.82 -22.06
N SER A 139 24.08 5.22 -21.13
CA SER A 139 23.82 5.11 -19.69
C SER A 139 22.88 6.21 -19.15
N TRP A 140 22.57 7.22 -19.95
CA TRP A 140 21.45 8.15 -19.71
C TRP A 140 20.74 8.47 -21.02
N TYR A 141 19.41 8.48 -20.98
CA TYR A 141 18.54 8.67 -22.16
C TYR A 141 17.10 8.92 -21.72
N SER A 142 16.26 9.31 -22.66
CA SER A 142 14.80 9.36 -22.48
C SER A 142 14.09 8.73 -23.68
N PHE A 143 12.82 8.42 -23.47
CA PHE A 143 11.90 7.96 -24.50
C PHE A 143 10.46 8.19 -24.09
N ASP A 144 9.58 8.26 -25.09
CA ASP A 144 8.15 8.48 -24.89
C ASP A 144 7.35 7.22 -25.15
N ARG A 145 6.29 7.03 -24.35
CA ARG A 145 5.28 6.02 -24.60
C ARG A 145 3.90 6.61 -24.30
N GLY A 146 3.09 6.82 -25.35
CA GLY A 146 1.83 7.55 -25.21
C GLY A 146 2.08 8.99 -24.72
N ASP A 147 1.44 9.37 -23.65
CA ASP A 147 1.60 10.66 -22.98
C ASP A 147 2.59 10.63 -21.78
N VAL A 148 3.38 9.56 -21.68
CA VAL A 148 4.38 9.39 -20.61
C VAL A 148 5.78 9.58 -21.17
N HIS A 149 6.54 10.48 -20.55
CA HIS A 149 7.96 10.70 -20.78
C HIS A 149 8.78 9.98 -19.72
N LEU A 150 9.68 9.09 -20.12
CA LEU A 150 10.51 8.27 -19.25
C LEU A 150 11.95 8.70 -19.42
N ILE A 151 12.56 9.19 -18.33
CA ILE A 151 13.96 9.66 -18.31
C ILE A 151 14.82 8.77 -17.40
N VAL A 152 15.92 8.30 -17.94
CA VAL A 152 16.92 7.45 -17.27
C VAL A 152 18.18 8.28 -17.03
N LEU A 153 18.66 8.28 -15.78
CA LEU A 153 19.89 8.98 -15.40
C LEU A 153 20.92 7.98 -14.81
N ASN A 154 22.18 8.17 -15.16
CA ASN A 154 23.29 7.45 -14.55
C ASN A 154 23.72 8.14 -13.26
N SER A 155 23.35 7.58 -12.12
CA SER A 155 23.67 8.11 -10.80
C SER A 155 25.15 7.94 -10.41
N GLN A 156 25.88 6.99 -11.03
CA GLN A 156 27.26 6.69 -10.70
C GLN A 156 28.26 7.78 -11.15
N ILE A 157 27.94 8.51 -12.22
CA ILE A 157 28.79 9.61 -12.70
C ILE A 157 28.54 10.94 -11.97
N MET A 158 27.43 11.07 -11.21
CA MET A 158 27.05 12.31 -10.52
C MET A 158 28.11 12.71 -9.48
N ASN A 159 28.35 14.01 -9.34
CA ASN A 159 29.41 14.59 -8.53
C ASN A 159 30.84 14.14 -8.96
N GLY A 160 30.97 13.40 -10.04
CA GLY A 160 32.24 12.90 -10.54
C GLY A 160 32.98 13.89 -11.43
N PRO A 161 34.27 13.64 -11.71
CA PRO A 161 35.10 14.49 -12.54
C PRO A 161 34.85 14.33 -14.05
N LEU A 162 34.10 13.30 -14.47
CA LEU A 162 33.88 13.03 -15.88
C LEU A 162 33.07 14.14 -16.55
N GLN A 163 33.42 14.45 -17.81
CA GLN A 163 32.63 15.40 -18.61
C GLN A 163 31.19 14.92 -18.77
N ALA A 164 30.99 13.62 -18.91
CA ALA A 164 29.67 12.96 -18.99
C ALA A 164 28.72 13.37 -17.86
N ALA A 165 29.20 13.65 -16.64
CA ALA A 165 28.36 14.13 -15.54
C ALA A 165 27.73 15.50 -15.84
N ARG A 166 28.53 16.41 -16.38
CA ARG A 166 28.06 17.77 -16.78
C ARG A 166 27.15 17.71 -17.98
N ASP A 167 27.50 16.88 -18.95
CA ASP A 167 26.72 16.68 -20.18
C ASP A 167 25.33 16.10 -19.84
N GLN A 168 25.29 15.09 -18.96
CA GLN A 168 24.02 14.52 -18.47
C GLN A 168 23.16 15.58 -17.75
N GLN A 169 23.78 16.38 -16.87
CA GLN A 169 23.04 17.40 -16.14
C GLN A 169 22.41 18.44 -17.09
N ALA A 170 23.20 18.97 -18.03
CA ALA A 170 22.72 19.94 -18.98
C ALA A 170 21.65 19.37 -19.92
N TRP A 171 21.83 18.11 -20.34
CA TRP A 171 20.87 17.41 -21.16
C TRP A 171 19.54 17.15 -20.43
N ALA A 172 19.58 16.67 -19.16
CA ALA A 172 18.39 16.38 -18.40
C ALA A 172 17.52 17.64 -18.14
N GLU A 173 18.16 18.79 -17.88
CA GLU A 173 17.45 20.07 -17.77
C GLU A 173 16.74 20.45 -19.08
N ALA A 174 17.41 20.30 -20.22
CA ALA A 174 16.85 20.63 -21.51
C ALA A 174 15.73 19.66 -21.93
N ASP A 175 15.92 18.37 -21.67
CA ASP A 175 15.00 17.30 -21.99
C ASP A 175 13.68 17.46 -21.23
N LEU A 176 13.74 17.60 -19.90
CA LEU A 176 12.56 17.81 -19.08
C LEU A 176 11.85 19.14 -19.36
N ALA A 177 12.60 20.19 -19.73
CA ALA A 177 12.00 21.44 -20.15
C ALA A 177 11.21 21.32 -21.46
N ALA A 178 11.61 20.40 -22.35
CA ALA A 178 10.91 20.13 -23.59
C ALA A 178 9.65 19.27 -23.42
N HIS A 179 9.53 18.51 -22.30
CA HIS A 179 8.44 17.54 -22.07
C HIS A 179 7.52 17.93 -20.91
N GLN A 180 7.39 19.23 -20.59
CA GLN A 180 6.57 19.71 -19.45
C GLN A 180 5.08 19.36 -19.52
N ASP A 181 4.58 19.10 -20.74
CA ASP A 181 3.18 18.74 -20.98
C ASP A 181 2.91 17.24 -20.85
N MET A 182 3.93 16.44 -20.56
CA MET A 182 3.82 14.98 -20.42
C MET A 182 3.87 14.55 -18.95
N ARG A 183 3.37 13.36 -18.67
CA ARG A 183 3.59 12.70 -17.38
C ARG A 183 5.02 12.18 -17.32
N ILE A 184 5.82 12.64 -16.36
CA ILE A 184 7.25 12.36 -16.30
C ILE A 184 7.55 11.30 -15.24
N LEU A 185 8.31 10.26 -15.64
CA LEU A 185 8.87 9.24 -14.75
C LEU A 185 10.39 9.27 -14.83
N LEU A 186 11.06 9.23 -13.68
CA LEU A 186 12.52 9.28 -13.57
C LEU A 186 13.07 7.98 -12.96
N PHE A 187 14.13 7.47 -13.57
CA PHE A 187 14.77 6.23 -13.18
C PHE A 187 16.27 6.44 -12.97
N LEU A 188 16.77 5.95 -11.84
CA LEU A 188 18.19 5.93 -11.52
C LEU A 188 18.50 4.75 -10.60
N HIS A 189 19.79 4.38 -10.46
CA HIS A 189 20.15 3.25 -9.61
C HIS A 189 20.28 3.64 -8.13
N LEU A 190 21.08 4.66 -7.79
CA LEU A 190 21.27 5.07 -6.41
C LEU A 190 20.05 5.81 -5.85
N PRO A 191 19.58 5.48 -4.63
CA PRO A 191 18.59 6.28 -3.93
C PRO A 191 19.03 7.74 -3.74
N LEU A 192 18.07 8.67 -3.73
CA LEU A 192 18.36 10.07 -3.38
C LEU A 192 18.76 10.20 -1.90
N TYR A 193 18.06 9.48 -1.04
CA TYR A 193 18.24 9.43 0.42
C TYR A 193 17.61 8.16 0.97
N LEU A 194 17.96 7.80 2.22
CA LEU A 194 17.50 6.57 2.88
C LEU A 194 16.55 6.81 4.06
N LYS A 195 16.49 8.03 4.55
CA LYS A 195 15.55 8.44 5.61
C LYS A 195 14.74 9.66 5.19
N GLU A 196 15.41 10.75 4.84
CA GLU A 196 14.78 12.04 4.53
C GLU A 196 15.64 12.89 3.60
N PRO A 197 15.04 13.83 2.85
CA PRO A 197 15.76 14.66 1.89
C PRO A 197 16.93 15.48 2.47
N THR A 198 16.84 15.81 3.76
CA THR A 198 17.80 16.64 4.49
C THR A 198 18.87 15.84 5.22
N GLU A 199 18.91 14.51 5.06
CA GLU A 199 19.95 13.70 5.68
C GLU A 199 21.36 14.15 5.27
N ALA A 200 22.31 14.01 6.20
CA ALA A 200 23.70 14.35 5.89
C ALA A 200 24.24 13.49 4.74
N SER A 201 25.08 14.08 3.89
CA SER A 201 25.88 13.31 2.96
C SER A 201 26.96 12.59 3.75
N LEU A 202 26.94 11.26 3.73
CA LEU A 202 27.79 10.47 4.62
C LEU A 202 29.13 10.06 3.98
N GLY A 203 29.39 10.51 2.74
CA GLY A 203 30.55 10.01 1.99
C GLY A 203 30.46 8.52 1.76
N HIS A 204 29.27 8.02 1.43
CA HIS A 204 28.97 6.62 1.33
C HIS A 204 28.32 6.30 -0.03
N TYR A 205 28.53 5.10 -0.56
CA TYR A 205 28.04 4.73 -1.88
C TYR A 205 26.52 4.44 -1.95
N ASP A 206 25.81 4.34 -0.82
CA ASP A 206 24.42 3.89 -0.78
C ASP A 206 23.38 4.90 -1.32
N ASN A 207 23.72 6.18 -1.44
CA ASN A 207 22.81 7.21 -1.96
C ASN A 207 23.52 8.26 -2.81
N VAL A 208 22.75 9.11 -3.49
CA VAL A 208 23.29 10.25 -4.21
C VAL A 208 23.77 11.31 -3.20
N GLY A 209 25.08 11.68 -3.30
CA GLY A 209 25.68 12.72 -2.46
C GLY A 209 25.35 14.13 -2.94
N GLU A 210 25.66 15.14 -2.09
CA GLU A 210 25.59 16.54 -2.47
C GLU A 210 26.77 16.93 -3.40
N PRO A 211 26.59 17.89 -4.33
CA PRO A 211 25.38 18.69 -4.59
C PRO A 211 24.35 18.03 -5.53
N ALA A 212 24.62 16.88 -6.12
CA ALA A 212 23.74 16.25 -7.10
C ALA A 212 22.36 15.89 -6.50
N ARG A 213 22.29 15.50 -5.23
CA ARG A 213 21.02 15.24 -4.55
C ARG A 213 20.11 16.47 -4.52
N SER A 214 20.65 17.61 -4.09
CA SER A 214 19.90 18.88 -4.09
C SER A 214 19.44 19.27 -5.49
N TRP A 215 20.29 19.10 -6.49
CA TRP A 215 19.93 19.32 -7.89
C TRP A 215 18.80 18.39 -8.34
N LEU A 216 18.87 17.09 -8.07
CA LEU A 216 17.82 16.15 -8.44
C LEU A 216 16.48 16.44 -7.75
N LEU A 217 16.51 16.78 -6.46
CA LEU A 217 15.31 17.17 -5.72
C LEU A 217 14.67 18.43 -6.32
N ASP A 218 15.48 19.41 -6.72
CA ASP A 218 15.00 20.62 -7.38
C ASP A 218 14.45 20.31 -8.78
N LEU A 219 15.13 19.48 -9.56
CA LEU A 219 14.70 19.00 -10.87
C LEU A 219 13.32 18.33 -10.79
N VAL A 220 13.15 17.38 -9.85
CA VAL A 220 11.89 16.67 -9.60
C VAL A 220 10.76 17.66 -9.28
N ARG A 221 11.03 18.67 -8.43
CA ARG A 221 10.03 19.67 -8.03
C ARG A 221 9.63 20.59 -9.18
N ARG A 222 10.62 21.14 -9.92
CA ARG A 222 10.38 22.10 -11.01
C ARG A 222 9.65 21.48 -12.18
N HIS A 223 10.02 20.27 -12.56
CA HIS A 223 9.44 19.58 -13.71
C HIS A 223 8.28 18.64 -13.37
N ARG A 224 7.81 18.66 -12.11
CA ARG A 224 6.64 17.87 -11.65
C ARG A 224 6.76 16.38 -11.99
N VAL A 225 7.93 15.82 -11.76
CA VAL A 225 8.12 14.37 -11.94
C VAL A 225 7.11 13.62 -11.07
N GLY A 226 6.27 12.78 -11.69
CA GLY A 226 5.19 12.07 -10.98
C GLY A 226 5.70 10.86 -10.19
N HIS A 227 6.66 10.14 -10.76
CA HIS A 227 7.26 8.97 -10.13
C HIS A 227 8.78 8.97 -10.30
N LEU A 228 9.47 8.59 -9.23
CA LEU A 228 10.91 8.36 -9.23
C LEU A 228 11.18 6.96 -8.69
N PHE A 229 11.97 6.19 -9.43
CA PHE A 229 12.37 4.83 -9.05
C PHE A 229 13.89 4.76 -8.88
N ALA A 230 14.32 4.17 -7.76
CA ALA A 230 15.73 3.88 -7.47
C ALA A 230 15.87 2.43 -6.98
N ALA A 231 17.11 1.95 -6.77
CA ALA A 231 17.41 0.56 -6.41
C ALA A 231 18.60 0.44 -5.45
N HIS A 232 19.59 -0.41 -5.71
CA HIS A 232 20.90 -0.50 -5.07
C HIS A 232 20.93 -1.05 -3.65
N VAL A 233 20.04 -0.60 -2.78
CA VAL A 233 20.12 -0.90 -1.34
C VAL A 233 19.45 -2.23 -0.96
N HIS A 234 18.81 -2.92 -1.90
CA HIS A 234 18.15 -4.22 -1.73
C HIS A 234 17.08 -4.25 -0.61
N PHE A 235 16.49 -3.11 -0.31
CA PHE A 235 15.31 -3.00 0.54
C PHE A 235 14.36 -1.95 -0.04
N THR A 236 13.13 -1.98 0.40
CA THR A 236 12.07 -1.16 -0.17
C THR A 236 11.80 0.05 0.70
N PHE A 237 11.64 1.19 0.06
CA PHE A 237 11.42 2.47 0.68
C PHE A 237 10.41 3.28 -0.13
N TYR A 238 9.56 4.05 0.52
CA TYR A 238 8.56 4.87 -0.13
C TYR A 238 8.46 6.27 0.51
N ASP A 239 8.50 7.30 -0.32
CA ASP A 239 8.31 8.68 0.14
C ASP A 239 7.59 9.54 -0.89
N ALA A 240 7.22 10.75 -0.48
CA ALA A 240 6.66 11.79 -1.33
C ALA A 240 7.57 13.02 -1.33
N ILE A 241 7.95 13.48 -2.53
CA ILE A 241 8.71 14.71 -2.73
C ILE A 241 7.74 15.76 -3.26
N ASP A 242 7.49 16.82 -2.49
CA ASP A 242 6.56 17.89 -2.88
C ASP A 242 6.99 18.53 -4.19
N SER A 243 6.04 18.74 -5.09
CA SER A 243 6.21 19.40 -6.38
C SER A 243 5.52 20.75 -6.43
N ALA A 244 5.83 21.56 -7.41
CA ALA A 244 5.15 22.81 -7.65
C ALA A 244 3.66 22.59 -7.96
N GLY A 245 2.77 23.39 -7.37
CA GLY A 245 1.33 23.32 -7.63
C GLY A 245 0.54 22.41 -6.68
N GLY A 246 1.18 21.84 -5.65
CA GLY A 246 0.50 21.02 -4.63
C GLY A 246 0.50 19.51 -4.93
N ASP A 247 1.09 19.11 -6.05
CA ASP A 247 1.35 17.72 -6.39
C ASP A 247 2.59 17.19 -5.66
N PHE A 248 2.85 15.89 -5.81
CA PHE A 248 4.07 15.28 -5.26
C PHE A 248 4.56 14.14 -6.15
N CYS A 249 5.89 13.98 -6.16
CA CYS A 249 6.54 12.83 -6.77
C CYS A 249 6.50 11.64 -5.82
N ARG A 250 6.07 10.49 -6.32
CA ARG A 250 6.12 9.21 -5.61
C ARG A 250 7.49 8.59 -5.77
N TYR A 251 8.30 8.74 -4.76
CA TYR A 251 9.65 8.22 -4.73
C TYR A 251 9.67 6.79 -4.17
N ARG A 252 10.14 5.82 -4.96
CA ARG A 252 10.23 4.41 -4.60
C ARG A 252 11.63 3.86 -4.77
N VAL A 253 12.11 3.14 -3.76
CA VAL A 253 13.25 2.24 -3.89
C VAL A 253 12.70 0.85 -4.16
N VAL A 254 13.11 0.27 -5.29
CA VAL A 254 12.62 -1.01 -5.80
C VAL A 254 13.30 -2.15 -5.03
N PRO A 255 12.57 -3.21 -4.65
CA PRO A 255 13.19 -4.36 -4.01
C PRO A 255 14.14 -5.08 -4.98
N SER A 256 15.17 -5.73 -4.44
CA SER A 256 16.02 -6.62 -5.22
C SER A 256 15.25 -7.86 -5.65
N THR A 257 15.65 -8.45 -6.78
CA THR A 257 15.15 -9.74 -7.26
C THR A 257 15.97 -10.93 -6.79
N SER A 258 17.17 -10.71 -6.24
CA SER A 258 18.16 -11.75 -5.97
C SER A 258 18.39 -12.04 -4.49
N PHE A 259 18.67 -11.04 -3.68
CA PHE A 259 18.90 -11.17 -2.23
C PHE A 259 18.58 -9.86 -1.50
N THR A 260 18.30 -9.95 -0.19
CA THR A 260 18.00 -8.80 0.66
C THR A 260 19.25 -8.37 1.44
N ARG A 261 19.25 -7.14 1.94
CA ARG A 261 20.29 -6.60 2.80
C ARG A 261 19.98 -6.83 4.27
N PRO A 262 20.97 -7.21 5.10
CA PRO A 262 20.73 -7.45 6.53
C PRO A 262 20.31 -6.17 7.26
N GLY A 263 19.51 -6.34 8.30
CA GLY A 263 19.19 -5.30 9.26
C GLY A 263 17.89 -4.54 9.03
N PHE A 264 17.28 -4.61 7.85
CA PHE A 264 16.10 -3.81 7.52
C PHE A 264 14.76 -4.48 7.82
N SER A 265 14.72 -5.82 7.81
CA SER A 265 13.51 -6.58 8.07
C SER A 265 13.21 -6.79 9.55
N HIS A 266 14.15 -6.49 10.46
CA HIS A 266 14.02 -6.78 11.89
C HIS A 266 14.19 -5.55 12.79
N LEU A 267 13.70 -4.41 12.39
CA LEU A 267 13.65 -3.21 13.25
C LEU A 267 12.67 -3.36 14.41
N PHE A 268 11.81 -4.36 14.35
CA PHE A 268 10.99 -4.81 15.47
C PHE A 268 11.70 -5.96 16.23
N THR A 269 11.47 -6.06 17.52
CA THR A 269 12.01 -7.14 18.35
C THR A 269 11.45 -8.49 17.92
N GLY A 270 12.26 -9.34 17.38
CA GLY A 270 11.90 -10.69 16.93
C GLY A 270 13.14 -11.58 16.79
N PRO A 271 12.98 -12.86 16.44
CA PRO A 271 14.10 -13.70 16.12
C PRO A 271 14.87 -13.10 14.93
N PRO A 272 16.19 -13.29 14.85
CA PRO A 272 16.95 -12.78 13.72
C PRO A 272 16.43 -13.40 12.42
N PRO A 273 16.31 -12.60 11.34
CA PRO A 273 15.86 -13.10 10.06
C PRO A 273 16.85 -14.11 9.48
N PRO A 274 16.41 -15.00 8.56
CA PRO A 274 17.28 -15.99 7.95
C PRO A 274 18.56 -15.35 7.37
N GLU A 275 19.71 -15.91 7.73
CA GLU A 275 21.03 -15.39 7.35
C GLU A 275 21.19 -13.88 7.63
N ARG A 276 20.67 -13.41 8.77
CA ARG A 276 20.67 -12.00 9.19
C ARG A 276 19.97 -11.06 8.20
N GLY A 277 18.97 -11.55 7.49
CA GLY A 277 18.15 -10.80 6.53
C GLY A 277 18.54 -10.99 5.07
N ARG A 278 19.63 -11.71 4.75
CA ARG A 278 20.02 -11.95 3.36
C ARG A 278 19.13 -12.96 2.65
N ASP A 279 18.47 -13.84 3.39
CA ASP A 279 17.51 -14.83 2.90
C ASP A 279 16.06 -14.50 3.32
N ASP A 280 15.74 -13.23 3.45
CA ASP A 280 14.36 -12.78 3.68
C ASP A 280 13.60 -12.67 2.36
N THR A 281 13.23 -13.82 1.80
CA THR A 281 12.66 -13.93 0.46
C THR A 281 11.31 -13.23 0.28
N ALA A 282 10.56 -13.01 1.37
CA ALA A 282 9.31 -12.26 1.31
C ALA A 282 9.49 -10.77 0.97
N LYS A 283 10.72 -10.27 1.00
CA LYS A 283 11.07 -8.89 0.61
C LYS A 283 11.54 -8.77 -0.85
N LEU A 284 11.74 -9.90 -1.54
CA LEU A 284 12.12 -9.90 -2.95
C LEU A 284 10.92 -9.64 -3.85
N GLY A 285 11.15 -8.92 -4.95
CA GLY A 285 10.10 -8.61 -5.89
C GLY A 285 10.47 -7.56 -6.93
N PHE A 286 9.45 -7.08 -7.62
CA PHE A 286 9.53 -6.01 -8.60
C PHE A 286 8.22 -5.23 -8.64
N TYR A 287 8.17 -4.12 -9.36
CA TYR A 287 6.95 -3.34 -9.56
C TYR A 287 6.36 -3.56 -10.96
N LEU A 288 5.06 -3.78 -11.01
CA LEU A 288 4.24 -3.62 -12.22
C LEU A 288 3.65 -2.21 -12.20
N CYS A 289 3.96 -1.42 -13.21
CA CYS A 289 3.41 -0.10 -13.42
C CYS A 289 2.32 -0.18 -14.50
N ARG A 290 1.12 0.28 -14.17
CA ARG A 290 -0.04 0.29 -15.04
C ARG A 290 -0.40 1.73 -15.34
N VAL A 291 -0.27 2.12 -16.58
CA VAL A 291 -0.60 3.47 -17.04
C VAL A 291 -2.08 3.50 -17.42
N LEU A 292 -2.83 4.33 -16.71
CA LEU A 292 -4.25 4.59 -16.94
C LEU A 292 -4.41 6.04 -17.44
N ASP A 293 -5.58 6.38 -17.94
CA ASP A 293 -5.87 7.71 -18.47
C ASP A 293 -5.47 8.85 -17.50
N GLU A 294 -5.80 8.74 -16.22
CA GLU A 294 -5.58 9.81 -15.24
C GLU A 294 -4.42 9.57 -14.27
N ARG A 295 -3.89 8.34 -14.16
CA ARG A 295 -2.89 7.97 -13.16
C ARG A 295 -2.02 6.81 -13.57
N ILE A 296 -0.99 6.55 -12.78
CA ILE A 296 -0.14 5.37 -12.89
C ILE A 296 -0.25 4.57 -11.60
N ASP A 297 -0.83 3.38 -11.68
CA ASP A 297 -0.91 2.43 -10.58
C ASP A 297 0.37 1.61 -10.50
N VAL A 298 0.95 1.48 -9.31
CA VAL A 298 2.21 0.76 -9.09
C VAL A 298 1.96 -0.39 -8.12
N HIS A 299 2.05 -1.61 -8.61
CA HIS A 299 1.79 -2.84 -7.85
C HIS A 299 3.08 -3.54 -7.49
N LEU A 300 3.28 -3.86 -6.20
CA LEU A 300 4.36 -4.74 -5.77
C LEU A 300 4.01 -6.19 -6.14
N VAL A 301 4.88 -6.82 -6.92
CA VAL A 301 4.83 -8.24 -7.25
C VAL A 301 5.94 -8.95 -6.48
N ARG A 302 5.59 -9.66 -5.41
CA ARG A 302 6.54 -10.41 -4.59
C ARG A 302 6.95 -11.70 -5.31
N THR A 303 8.25 -12.00 -5.30
CA THR A 303 8.83 -13.20 -5.93
C THR A 303 9.33 -14.21 -4.89
N ASN A 304 8.76 -14.15 -3.69
CA ASN A 304 9.16 -14.90 -2.51
C ASN A 304 9.07 -16.43 -2.63
N ARG A 305 8.48 -16.92 -3.69
CA ARG A 305 8.50 -18.35 -4.01
C ARG A 305 9.30 -18.52 -5.30
N GLU A 306 10.40 -19.19 -5.17
CA GLU A 306 11.50 -19.26 -6.16
C GLU A 306 11.11 -19.89 -7.48
N THR A 307 9.94 -20.56 -7.57
CA THR A 307 9.55 -21.28 -8.77
C THR A 307 8.05 -21.13 -9.04
N GLN A 308 7.69 -21.17 -10.31
CA GLN A 308 6.30 -21.32 -10.77
C GLN A 308 5.66 -22.63 -10.27
N GLU A 309 6.45 -23.56 -9.78
CA GLU A 309 5.99 -24.85 -9.21
C GLU A 309 5.05 -24.70 -8.01
N THR A 310 4.99 -23.52 -7.40
CA THR A 310 4.09 -23.25 -6.28
C THR A 310 2.71 -22.78 -6.71
N LEU A 311 2.52 -22.35 -7.97
CA LEU A 311 1.20 -22.10 -8.51
C LEU A 311 0.57 -23.43 -8.88
N ARG A 312 -0.61 -23.70 -8.35
CA ARG A 312 -1.37 -24.90 -8.74
C ARG A 312 -1.74 -24.84 -10.21
N PRO A 313 -1.72 -25.96 -10.92
CA PRO A 313 -2.16 -25.99 -12.31
C PRO A 313 -3.54 -25.33 -12.47
N GLY A 314 -3.69 -24.44 -13.44
CA GLY A 314 -4.94 -23.72 -13.71
C GLY A 314 -5.24 -22.53 -12.79
N CYS A 315 -4.39 -22.23 -11.79
CA CYS A 315 -4.54 -21.05 -10.96
C CYS A 315 -3.70 -19.87 -11.47
N GLN A 316 -4.25 -18.67 -11.36
CA GLN A 316 -3.57 -17.41 -11.65
C GLN A 316 -3.40 -16.60 -10.35
N ARG A 317 -2.36 -15.77 -10.27
CA ARG A 317 -2.20 -14.81 -9.19
C ARG A 317 -3.11 -13.61 -9.43
N LEU A 318 -3.92 -13.27 -8.45
CA LEU A 318 -4.81 -12.11 -8.55
C LEU A 318 -4.04 -10.82 -8.27
N LEU A 319 -4.12 -9.87 -9.19
CA LEU A 319 -3.71 -8.50 -8.95
C LEU A 319 -4.89 -7.70 -8.35
N THR A 320 -4.63 -7.00 -7.27
CA THR A 320 -5.64 -6.22 -6.55
C THR A 320 -5.44 -4.73 -6.72
N PRO A 321 -6.51 -3.91 -6.68
CA PRO A 321 -6.40 -2.46 -6.78
C PRO A 321 -5.51 -1.86 -5.68
N VAL A 322 -4.71 -0.86 -6.03
CA VAL A 322 -3.93 -0.05 -5.08
C VAL A 322 -4.69 1.22 -4.68
N PRO A 323 -4.43 1.84 -3.50
CA PRO A 323 -5.00 3.12 -3.15
C PRO A 323 -4.59 4.21 -4.12
N TYR A 324 -5.48 5.13 -4.40
CA TYR A 324 -5.14 6.37 -5.09
C TYR A 324 -6.05 7.50 -4.62
N ARG A 325 -5.61 8.73 -4.83
CA ARG A 325 -6.41 9.92 -4.61
C ARG A 325 -6.87 10.49 -5.94
N SER A 326 -8.11 10.95 -6.05
CA SER A 326 -8.67 11.55 -7.25
C SER A 326 -7.94 12.82 -7.74
N SER A 327 -7.02 13.35 -6.95
CA SER A 327 -6.17 14.49 -7.32
C SER A 327 -4.97 14.12 -8.21
N ASP A 328 -4.82 12.86 -8.57
CA ASP A 328 -3.82 12.43 -9.56
C ASP A 328 -4.29 12.74 -11.01
N HIS A 329 -5.14 13.76 -11.15
CA HIS A 329 -5.62 14.18 -12.47
C HIS A 329 -4.49 14.50 -13.42
N ARG A 330 -4.67 14.17 -14.69
CA ARG A 330 -3.89 14.74 -15.79
C ARG A 330 -3.66 16.21 -15.49
N GLN A 331 -2.42 16.63 -15.55
CA GLN A 331 -2.14 18.05 -15.78
C GLN A 331 -2.91 18.40 -17.03
N THR A 332 -4.02 19.13 -16.86
CA THR A 332 -4.87 19.49 -18.00
C THR A 332 -4.04 20.33 -18.96
N VAL A 333 -3.52 19.69 -19.99
CA VAL A 333 -2.97 20.36 -21.14
C VAL A 333 -4.11 21.16 -21.75
N GLY A 334 -4.18 22.45 -21.48
CA GLY A 334 -5.16 23.32 -22.12
C GLY A 334 -5.93 24.32 -21.27
N GLY A 335 -5.73 24.39 -19.97
CA GLY A 335 -6.17 25.54 -19.19
C GLY A 335 -5.27 26.72 -19.50
N LYS A 336 -5.69 27.68 -20.35
CA LYS A 336 -5.03 28.96 -20.48
C LYS A 336 -4.77 29.50 -19.08
N ALA A 337 -3.48 29.65 -18.73
CA ALA A 337 -3.10 30.41 -17.57
C ALA A 337 -3.79 31.78 -17.62
N PRO A 338 -4.33 32.28 -16.51
CA PRO A 338 -4.76 33.67 -16.48
C PRO A 338 -3.56 34.54 -16.86
N PRO A 339 -3.76 35.62 -17.60
CA PRO A 339 -2.65 36.45 -18.09
C PRO A 339 -1.84 36.93 -16.89
N ASP A 340 -0.54 36.76 -16.97
CA ASP A 340 0.46 37.27 -16.03
C ASP A 340 0.15 38.73 -15.75
N THR A 341 -0.24 39.05 -14.53
CA THR A 341 -0.13 40.40 -14.03
C THR A 341 1.37 40.67 -13.83
N VAL A 342 1.93 41.39 -14.80
CA VAL A 342 3.27 41.94 -14.74
C VAL A 342 3.33 42.80 -13.47
N MET A 343 4.07 42.35 -12.47
CA MET A 343 4.50 43.20 -11.38
C MET A 343 5.67 44.04 -11.90
N ASP A 344 5.36 45.29 -12.11
CA ASP A 344 6.32 46.36 -12.46
C ASP A 344 7.24 46.65 -11.25
N ASP A 345 8.51 46.40 -11.43
CA ASP A 345 9.57 46.57 -10.43
C ASP A 345 10.06 48.00 -10.50
N THR A 346 9.42 48.91 -9.74
CA THR A 346 10.01 50.25 -9.49
C THR A 346 10.09 50.54 -8.01
N ARG A 347 11.33 50.71 -7.60
CA ARG A 347 11.81 51.23 -6.30
C ARG A 347 11.11 52.54 -5.87
N GLY A 348 10.85 52.64 -4.58
CA GLY A 348 10.55 53.97 -3.98
C GLY A 348 10.24 53.90 -2.49
N SER A 349 11.16 54.41 -1.75
CA SER A 349 11.22 54.59 -0.30
C SER A 349 10.12 55.44 0.31
N ALA A 350 9.87 55.18 1.59
CA ALA A 350 9.62 56.10 2.71
C ALA A 350 8.20 56.49 3.11
N GLN A 351 7.96 56.19 4.37
CA GLN A 351 7.31 57.00 5.43
C GLN A 351 5.81 57.31 5.40
N GLY A 352 5.15 56.84 6.45
CA GLY A 352 4.47 57.76 7.35
C GLY A 352 2.94 57.70 7.43
N ALA A 353 2.51 57.43 8.64
CA ALA A 353 1.32 57.97 9.34
C ALA A 353 -0.07 57.35 9.15
N ALA A 354 -0.47 56.78 10.26
CA ALA A 354 -1.76 56.74 10.96
C ALA A 354 -2.99 57.48 10.38
N THR A 355 -4.13 56.89 10.43
CA THR A 355 -5.28 57.24 11.29
C THR A 355 -6.54 56.41 11.01
N THR A 356 -7.17 56.07 12.07
CA THR A 356 -8.43 55.38 12.37
C THR A 356 -9.72 56.08 11.85
N PRO A 357 -10.89 55.71 12.29
CA PRO A 357 -11.89 54.72 11.77
C PRO A 357 -13.24 55.40 11.50
N VAL A 358 -14.17 54.74 10.88
CA VAL A 358 -15.62 55.07 11.05
C VAL A 358 -16.45 53.80 10.89
N ASP A 359 -17.22 53.56 11.91
CA ASP A 359 -18.33 52.64 12.12
C ASP A 359 -19.67 53.39 11.79
N PRO A 360 -20.84 52.90 12.01
CA PRO A 360 -21.69 51.79 11.44
C PRO A 360 -23.02 52.27 10.87
N THR A 361 -23.81 51.42 10.28
CA THR A 361 -25.29 51.41 10.48
C THR A 361 -25.94 50.14 9.90
N THR A 362 -26.65 49.44 10.75
CA THR A 362 -27.74 48.50 10.54
C THR A 362 -29.04 49.21 10.11
N PRO A 363 -30.24 48.58 9.80
CA PRO A 363 -30.62 47.15 9.98
C PRO A 363 -31.61 46.58 8.90
N SER A 364 -31.97 45.33 9.15
CA SER A 364 -33.27 44.67 8.94
C SER A 364 -33.47 43.81 7.68
N ALA A 365 -33.78 42.55 7.86
CA ALA A 365 -35.06 41.90 7.87
C ALA A 365 -34.95 40.38 7.80
N SER A 366 -35.65 39.75 8.71
CA SER A 366 -35.90 38.34 8.86
C SER A 366 -36.51 37.65 7.64
N THR A 367 -35.95 36.51 7.22
CA THR A 367 -36.74 35.40 6.68
C THR A 367 -36.14 34.09 7.11
N SER A 368 -36.93 33.36 7.88
CA SER A 368 -36.70 31.96 8.23
C SER A 368 -36.62 31.11 6.96
N SER A 369 -35.51 30.51 6.71
CA SER A 369 -35.42 29.38 5.80
C SER A 369 -34.66 28.24 6.51
N SER A 370 -35.39 27.15 6.67
CA SER A 370 -34.88 25.83 7.01
C SER A 370 -33.54 25.56 6.29
N ARG A 371 -32.43 25.61 7.03
CA ARG A 371 -31.15 25.14 6.55
C ARG A 371 -31.18 23.63 6.55
N GLY A 372 -31.58 23.05 5.40
CA GLY A 372 -31.17 21.75 5.02
C GLY A 372 -29.64 21.72 5.04
N LEU A 373 -29.06 20.70 5.62
CA LEU A 373 -27.64 20.35 5.50
C LEU A 373 -27.27 20.40 4.01
N ALA A 374 -26.69 21.52 3.59
CA ALA A 374 -26.02 21.59 2.30
C ALA A 374 -24.84 20.63 2.39
N GLY A 375 -25.08 19.45 1.89
CA GLY A 375 -24.02 18.48 1.67
C GLY A 375 -22.88 19.16 0.91
N ARG A 376 -21.68 19.12 1.47
CA ARG A 376 -20.48 19.17 0.65
C ARG A 376 -20.68 18.03 -0.34
N SER A 377 -20.92 18.37 -1.58
CA SER A 377 -20.87 17.41 -2.68
C SER A 377 -19.45 16.86 -2.73
N CYS A 378 -19.24 15.78 -2.02
CA CYS A 378 -18.11 14.90 -2.27
C CYS A 378 -18.48 14.24 -3.59
N GLU A 379 -17.77 14.57 -4.66
CA GLU A 379 -17.93 13.86 -5.91
C GLU A 379 -17.72 12.36 -5.66
N PRO A 380 -18.58 11.48 -6.19
CA PRO A 380 -18.53 10.05 -5.92
C PRO A 380 -17.49 9.38 -6.80
N THR A 381 -16.22 9.59 -6.54
CA THR A 381 -15.13 8.99 -7.35
C THR A 381 -14.05 8.28 -6.54
N THR A 382 -14.19 8.15 -5.24
CA THR A 382 -13.33 7.27 -4.46
C THR A 382 -14.13 6.04 -4.07
N TRP A 383 -13.68 4.89 -4.55
CA TRP A 383 -14.11 3.59 -4.06
C TRP A 383 -14.04 3.62 -2.53
N GLU A 384 -15.18 3.61 -1.85
CA GLU A 384 -15.21 3.55 -0.39
C GLU A 384 -14.72 2.17 0.03
N ARG A 385 -13.42 2.06 0.25
CA ARG A 385 -12.79 0.81 0.67
C ARG A 385 -13.22 0.49 2.09
N LEU A 386 -13.71 -0.72 2.25
CA LEU A 386 -14.23 -1.23 3.51
C LEU A 386 -13.12 -1.44 4.55
N LEU A 387 -11.98 -2.01 4.13
CA LEU A 387 -10.91 -2.43 5.02
C LEU A 387 -10.15 -1.25 5.60
N GLY A 388 -10.04 -1.20 6.92
CA GLY A 388 -9.12 -0.39 7.70
C GLY A 388 -8.18 -1.25 8.54
N ILE A 389 -7.08 -0.66 8.96
CA ILE A 389 -6.09 -1.33 9.84
C ILE A 389 -5.93 -0.55 11.13
N THR A 390 -5.88 -1.27 12.26
CA THR A 390 -5.49 -0.71 13.56
C THR A 390 -3.98 -0.82 13.73
N LEU A 391 -3.30 0.32 13.86
CA LEU A 391 -1.87 0.38 14.14
C LEU A 391 -1.64 0.44 15.65
N ALA A 392 -0.98 -0.58 16.17
CA ALA A 392 -0.49 -0.63 17.55
C ALA A 392 1.04 -0.43 17.62
N HIS A 393 1.69 -0.32 16.46
CA HIS A 393 3.14 -0.17 16.31
C HIS A 393 3.46 1.03 15.41
N PRO A 394 4.69 1.56 15.51
CA PRO A 394 5.17 2.53 14.54
C PRO A 394 5.04 2.02 13.10
N LEU A 395 4.53 2.89 12.22
CA LEU A 395 4.33 2.55 10.82
C LEU A 395 5.64 2.46 10.04
N ALA A 396 6.64 3.25 10.43
CA ALA A 396 7.95 3.27 9.83
C ALA A 396 9.02 3.46 10.91
N PRO A 397 9.48 2.38 11.56
CA PRO A 397 10.54 2.46 12.52
C PRO A 397 11.86 2.87 11.87
N VAL A 398 12.67 3.63 12.61
CA VAL A 398 14.00 4.09 12.19
C VAL A 398 15.04 3.44 13.10
N ALA A 399 16.11 2.94 12.51
CA ALA A 399 17.26 2.43 13.25
C ALA A 399 18.58 2.92 12.63
N GLU A 400 19.61 3.06 13.44
CA GLU A 400 20.96 3.32 12.98
C GLU A 400 21.66 1.98 12.66
N VAL A 401 21.96 1.78 11.40
CA VAL A 401 22.60 0.56 10.91
C VAL A 401 23.93 0.86 10.22
N PRO A 402 24.93 -0.02 10.31
CA PRO A 402 26.10 0.06 9.46
C PRO A 402 25.71 -0.35 8.04
N ILE A 403 25.86 0.54 7.08
CA ILE A 403 25.29 0.33 5.74
C ILE A 403 26.25 -0.41 4.82
N ALA A 404 27.55 -0.12 4.88
CA ALA A 404 28.55 -0.84 4.10
C ALA A 404 29.67 -1.40 4.96
N TYR A 405 30.26 -2.47 4.50
CA TYR A 405 31.48 -3.02 5.07
C TYR A 405 32.71 -2.44 4.32
N PRO A 406 33.75 -2.02 5.01
CA PRO A 406 33.97 -2.06 6.47
C PRO A 406 33.56 -0.79 7.23
N SER A 407 32.43 -0.19 6.86
CA SER A 407 32.04 1.11 7.43
C SER A 407 31.85 1.06 8.94
N VAL A 408 32.51 1.97 9.62
CA VAL A 408 32.23 2.33 11.01
C VAL A 408 31.12 3.40 11.12
N ILE A 409 30.64 3.88 9.97
CA ILE A 409 29.60 4.88 9.87
C ILE A 409 28.26 4.19 10.00
N ARG A 410 27.45 4.66 10.94
CA ARG A 410 26.05 4.29 11.07
C ARG A 410 25.19 5.35 10.44
N GLN A 411 24.19 4.90 9.72
CA GLN A 411 23.21 5.77 9.08
C GLN A 411 21.82 5.44 9.59
N PRO A 412 20.97 6.43 9.92
CA PRO A 412 19.58 6.18 10.19
C PRO A 412 18.91 5.70 8.90
N VAL A 413 18.27 4.55 9.00
CA VAL A 413 17.52 3.91 7.91
C VAL A 413 16.11 3.64 8.39
N ARG A 414 15.17 3.80 7.48
CA ARG A 414 13.76 3.59 7.73
C ARG A 414 13.29 2.28 7.12
N ALA A 415 12.54 1.50 7.90
CA ALA A 415 11.88 0.30 7.38
C ALA A 415 10.44 0.64 6.99
N ASP A 416 10.15 0.70 5.71
CA ASP A 416 8.83 1.06 5.19
C ASP A 416 7.94 -0.17 4.91
N HIS A 417 8.34 -1.37 5.33
CA HIS A 417 7.56 -2.58 5.08
C HIS A 417 6.13 -2.53 5.62
N PRO A 418 5.83 -2.01 6.84
CA PRO A 418 4.45 -1.87 7.29
C PRO A 418 3.66 -0.86 6.44
N LEU A 419 4.27 0.27 6.08
CA LEU A 419 3.66 1.28 5.21
C LEU A 419 3.28 0.70 3.84
N LEU A 420 4.23 0.02 3.21
CA LEU A 420 4.03 -0.61 1.91
C LEU A 420 3.01 -1.73 1.95
N ALA A 421 2.96 -2.49 3.05
CA ALA A 421 1.94 -3.50 3.27
C ALA A 421 0.53 -2.88 3.40
N CYS A 422 0.38 -1.72 4.03
CA CYS A 422 -0.88 -0.97 4.04
C CYS A 422 -1.33 -0.61 2.61
N LEU A 423 -0.41 -0.13 1.77
CA LEU A 423 -0.70 0.19 0.38
C LEU A 423 -1.02 -1.08 -0.43
N GLU A 424 -0.29 -2.17 -0.23
CA GLU A 424 -0.53 -3.46 -0.89
C GLU A 424 -1.89 -4.07 -0.52
N LEU A 425 -2.34 -3.93 0.73
CA LEU A 425 -3.67 -4.35 1.18
C LEU A 425 -4.81 -3.57 0.51
N GLY A 426 -4.51 -2.41 -0.06
CA GLY A 426 -5.54 -1.54 -0.60
C GLY A 426 -6.51 -1.00 0.47
N ILE A 427 -6.01 -0.64 1.63
CA ILE A 427 -6.84 -0.15 2.74
C ILE A 427 -7.48 1.21 2.43
N GLY A 428 -8.67 1.45 3.00
CA GLY A 428 -9.37 2.74 2.92
C GLY A 428 -9.15 3.63 4.14
N ALA A 429 -8.71 3.06 5.26
CA ALA A 429 -8.49 3.81 6.49
C ALA A 429 -7.39 3.21 7.37
N VAL A 430 -6.79 4.06 8.19
CA VAL A 430 -5.88 3.67 9.28
C VAL A 430 -6.42 4.23 10.59
N ARG A 431 -6.46 3.40 11.62
CA ARG A 431 -6.76 3.77 12.99
C ARG A 431 -5.46 3.74 13.79
N ALA A 432 -5.02 4.89 14.30
CA ALA A 432 -3.76 5.04 15.03
C ALA A 432 -3.94 5.80 16.35
N PRO A 433 -3.05 5.61 17.35
CA PRO A 433 -3.13 6.33 18.61
C PRO A 433 -2.69 7.80 18.44
N GLY A 434 -3.27 8.70 19.24
CA GLY A 434 -2.94 10.13 19.22
C GLY A 434 -1.49 10.45 19.56
N SER A 435 -0.79 9.57 20.29
CA SER A 435 0.64 9.68 20.57
C SER A 435 1.52 9.69 19.32
N ASP A 436 1.07 9.04 18.25
CA ASP A 436 1.85 8.94 17.01
C ASP A 436 1.96 10.29 16.29
N LEU A 437 1.00 11.20 16.51
CA LEU A 437 1.07 12.55 15.99
C LEU A 437 2.20 13.38 16.64
N GLY A 438 2.61 13.05 17.86
CA GLY A 438 3.72 13.69 18.56
C GLY A 438 5.11 13.30 18.02
N SER A 439 5.21 12.21 17.27
CA SER A 439 6.44 11.78 16.61
C SER A 439 6.47 12.30 15.17
N ASP A 440 7.49 13.11 14.84
CA ASP A 440 7.63 13.69 13.49
C ASP A 440 7.71 12.60 12.41
N ASP A 441 8.47 11.54 12.66
CA ASP A 441 8.63 10.43 11.72
C ASP A 441 7.30 9.69 11.49
N GLN A 442 6.56 9.38 12.57
CA GLN A 442 5.26 8.71 12.45
C GLN A 442 4.23 9.62 11.76
N ARG A 443 4.15 10.87 12.17
CA ARG A 443 3.23 11.84 11.56
C ARG A 443 3.47 11.99 10.06
N ARG A 444 4.73 12.08 9.61
CA ARG A 444 5.05 12.12 8.16
C ARG A 444 4.55 10.88 7.44
N ARG A 445 4.71 9.67 8.02
CA ARG A 445 4.25 8.39 7.41
C ARG A 445 2.73 8.30 7.36
N LEU A 446 2.05 8.72 8.41
CA LEU A 446 0.58 8.81 8.41
C LEU A 446 0.08 9.80 7.36
N GLN A 447 0.73 10.97 7.23
CA GLN A 447 0.39 11.93 6.17
C GLN A 447 0.68 11.38 4.77
N LEU A 448 1.70 10.54 4.60
CA LEU A 448 1.99 9.88 3.33
C LEU A 448 0.86 8.93 2.94
N LEU A 449 0.36 8.08 3.86
CA LEU A 449 -0.83 7.26 3.62
C LEU A 449 -2.05 8.12 3.25
N ARG A 450 -2.22 9.25 3.92
CA ARG A 450 -3.33 10.17 3.63
C ARG A 450 -3.22 10.79 2.24
N ARG A 451 -2.01 11.09 1.76
CA ARG A 451 -1.75 11.54 0.38
C ARG A 451 -2.15 10.48 -0.63
N GLU A 452 -1.97 9.19 -0.31
CA GLU A 452 -2.41 8.07 -1.15
C GLU A 452 -3.91 7.73 -1.00
N GLY A 453 -4.70 8.59 -0.37
CA GLY A 453 -6.16 8.45 -0.27
C GLY A 453 -6.64 7.60 0.90
N VAL A 454 -5.75 7.20 1.83
CA VAL A 454 -6.12 6.47 3.04
C VAL A 454 -6.60 7.45 4.10
N GLN A 455 -7.81 7.24 4.64
CA GLN A 455 -8.37 8.08 5.70
C GLN A 455 -7.65 7.84 7.04
N LEU A 456 -7.35 8.91 7.76
CA LEU A 456 -6.68 8.84 9.05
C LEU A 456 -7.67 9.07 10.19
N GLN A 457 -7.93 8.02 10.98
CA GLN A 457 -8.69 8.06 12.22
C GLN A 457 -7.75 7.98 13.41
N ILE A 458 -7.76 9.00 14.29
CA ILE A 458 -6.85 9.11 15.42
C ILE A 458 -7.59 8.96 16.73
N GLY A 459 -7.19 7.95 17.50
CA GLY A 459 -7.74 7.66 18.82
C GLY A 459 -7.13 8.55 19.90
N VAL A 460 -7.97 9.25 20.64
CA VAL A 460 -7.59 10.08 21.80
C VAL A 460 -8.50 9.76 22.97
N LEU A 461 -7.91 9.63 24.15
CA LEU A 461 -8.65 9.36 25.37
C LEU A 461 -9.35 10.64 25.83
N TRP A 462 -10.64 10.57 26.10
CA TRP A 462 -11.37 11.68 26.71
C TRP A 462 -10.82 11.97 28.10
N SER A 463 -10.40 13.19 28.35
CA SER A 463 -9.99 13.68 29.67
C SER A 463 -10.80 14.91 30.07
N ASP A 464 -10.69 15.99 29.30
CA ASP A 464 -11.42 17.25 29.46
C ASP A 464 -11.48 17.99 28.11
N ALA A 465 -12.47 18.86 27.97
CA ALA A 465 -12.71 19.63 26.75
C ALA A 465 -11.53 20.55 26.34
N PRO A 466 -10.88 21.31 27.26
CA PRO A 466 -9.74 22.15 26.89
C PRO A 466 -8.53 21.41 26.37
N SER A 467 -8.20 20.26 26.98
CA SER A 467 -7.04 19.44 26.55
C SER A 467 -7.28 18.81 25.18
N LEU A 468 -8.45 18.25 24.96
CA LEU A 468 -8.84 17.67 23.68
C LEU A 468 -8.88 18.73 22.57
N SER A 469 -9.48 19.89 22.84
CA SER A 469 -9.56 20.99 21.85
C SER A 469 -8.19 21.51 21.44
N ARG A 470 -7.22 21.58 22.36
CA ARG A 470 -5.84 21.94 22.04
C ARG A 470 -5.18 20.90 21.15
N GLN A 471 -5.28 19.63 21.52
CA GLN A 471 -4.71 18.55 20.71
C GLN A 471 -5.29 18.51 19.30
N ILE A 472 -6.60 18.72 19.14
CA ILE A 472 -7.24 18.81 17.83
C ILE A 472 -6.76 20.03 17.05
N ALA A 473 -6.59 21.19 17.71
CA ALA A 473 -6.12 22.40 17.07
C ALA A 473 -4.67 22.28 16.58
N ASP A 474 -3.78 21.64 17.38
CA ASP A 474 -2.38 21.43 17.04
C ASP A 474 -2.19 20.59 15.77
N TYR A 475 -3.14 19.68 15.48
CA TYR A 475 -3.10 18.82 14.30
C TYR A 475 -4.26 19.06 13.32
N SER A 476 -4.83 20.27 13.34
CA SER A 476 -5.92 20.65 12.44
C SER A 476 -5.57 20.44 10.97
N GLY A 477 -6.47 19.85 10.21
CA GLY A 477 -6.27 19.52 8.79
C GLY A 477 -5.37 18.30 8.52
N GLN A 478 -4.75 17.70 9.54
CA GLN A 478 -3.91 16.51 9.40
C GLN A 478 -4.63 15.20 9.69
N VAL A 479 -5.81 15.23 10.27
CA VAL A 479 -6.63 14.10 10.70
C VAL A 479 -7.98 14.17 10.01
N ASP A 480 -8.45 13.07 9.47
CA ASP A 480 -9.75 13.02 8.78
C ASP A 480 -10.91 12.77 9.77
N ARG A 481 -10.63 12.01 10.86
CA ARG A 481 -11.61 11.74 11.93
C ARG A 481 -10.90 11.54 13.27
N TRP A 482 -11.46 12.13 14.32
CA TRP A 482 -11.02 11.92 15.68
C TRP A 482 -11.87 10.86 16.37
N GLU A 483 -11.24 9.82 16.90
CA GLU A 483 -11.91 8.81 17.70
C GLU A 483 -11.79 9.20 19.17
N ILE A 484 -12.91 9.61 19.76
CA ILE A 484 -12.98 9.97 21.18
C ILE A 484 -13.22 8.70 21.97
N GLN A 485 -12.20 8.26 22.68
CA GLN A 485 -12.23 7.06 23.51
C GLN A 485 -12.74 7.42 24.93
N LEU A 486 -13.85 6.80 25.34
CA LEU A 486 -14.52 7.04 26.61
C LEU A 486 -14.03 6.06 27.67
N PRO A 487 -13.21 6.49 28.65
CA PRO A 487 -12.66 5.58 29.64
C PRO A 487 -13.67 5.24 30.74
N GLY A 488 -13.78 3.95 31.06
CA GLY A 488 -14.56 3.44 32.21
C GLY A 488 -16.08 3.39 32.01
N SER A 489 -16.63 4.02 30.97
CA SER A 489 -18.06 4.02 30.71
C SER A 489 -18.33 4.06 29.20
N PRO A 490 -19.31 3.31 28.68
CA PRO A 490 -19.75 3.44 27.29
C PRO A 490 -20.58 4.72 27.05
N ARG A 491 -20.96 5.44 28.11
CA ARG A 491 -21.74 6.67 28.01
C ARG A 491 -20.85 7.89 28.15
N PRO A 492 -20.93 8.87 27.24
CA PRO A 492 -20.26 10.15 27.37
C PRO A 492 -20.64 10.87 28.65
N SER A 493 -19.71 11.54 29.32
CA SER A 493 -19.99 12.43 30.45
C SER A 493 -20.73 13.69 29.99
N ALA A 494 -21.35 14.43 30.92
CA ALA A 494 -22.05 15.69 30.62
C ALA A 494 -21.09 16.70 29.95
N ASP A 495 -19.83 16.79 30.38
CA ASP A 495 -18.83 17.67 29.78
C ASP A 495 -18.47 17.21 28.35
N CYS A 496 -18.40 15.90 28.11
CA CYS A 496 -18.17 15.35 26.79
C CYS A 496 -19.35 15.67 25.85
N LEU A 497 -20.59 15.49 26.33
CA LEU A 497 -21.78 15.83 25.56
C LEU A 497 -21.84 17.34 25.22
N SER A 498 -21.50 18.20 26.17
CA SER A 498 -21.39 19.64 25.93
C SER A 498 -20.35 20.01 24.89
N TRP A 499 -19.21 19.34 24.91
CA TRP A 499 -18.16 19.53 23.90
C TRP A 499 -18.61 19.01 22.51
N LEU A 500 -19.26 17.86 22.47
CA LEU A 500 -19.79 17.26 21.24
C LEU A 500 -20.91 18.10 20.58
N ALA A 501 -21.68 18.86 21.38
CA ALA A 501 -22.70 19.76 20.88
C ALA A 501 -22.16 21.06 20.26
N GLY A 502 -20.83 21.29 20.32
CA GLY A 502 -20.19 22.49 19.76
C GLY A 502 -20.24 22.52 18.23
N GLU A 503 -20.57 23.71 17.66
CA GLU A 503 -20.74 23.89 16.20
C GLU A 503 -19.45 23.72 15.36
N SER A 504 -18.29 23.93 15.95
CA SER A 504 -16.98 23.96 15.25
C SER A 504 -16.13 22.72 15.47
N ARG A 505 -16.72 21.59 15.87
CA ARG A 505 -15.97 20.35 16.08
C ARG A 505 -15.60 19.68 14.75
N PRO A 506 -14.47 18.92 14.71
CA PRO A 506 -14.12 18.08 13.56
C PRO A 506 -15.05 16.86 13.46
N ALA A 507 -14.84 16.04 12.43
CA ALA A 507 -15.49 14.74 12.32
C ALA A 507 -15.06 13.83 13.49
N VAL A 508 -16.05 13.21 14.17
CA VAL A 508 -15.87 12.45 15.40
C VAL A 508 -16.44 11.04 15.30
N SER A 509 -15.67 10.07 15.76
CA SER A 509 -16.11 8.71 16.10
C SER A 509 -16.11 8.53 17.61
N LEU A 510 -17.13 7.90 18.18
CA LEU A 510 -17.11 7.53 19.59
C LEU A 510 -16.68 6.06 19.77
N CYS A 511 -15.90 5.81 20.81
CA CYS A 511 -15.40 4.48 21.15
C CYS A 511 -15.45 4.26 22.65
N ALA A 512 -16.10 3.22 23.12
CA ALA A 512 -16.07 2.80 24.52
C ALA A 512 -14.71 2.14 24.85
N VAL A 513 -14.12 2.47 26.01
CA VAL A 513 -12.90 1.85 26.56
C VAL A 513 -13.21 1.46 28.00
N VAL A 514 -13.71 0.26 28.19
CA VAL A 514 -14.28 -0.21 29.46
C VAL A 514 -13.68 -1.53 29.91
N PRO A 515 -13.83 -1.91 31.19
CA PRO A 515 -13.47 -3.25 31.62
C PRO A 515 -14.24 -4.32 30.81
N GLY A 516 -13.51 -5.27 30.28
CA GLY A 516 -14.06 -6.43 29.59
C GLY A 516 -14.18 -7.65 30.51
N GLU A 517 -14.26 -8.82 29.91
CA GLU A 517 -14.33 -10.09 30.63
C GLU A 517 -13.00 -10.48 31.25
N ILE A 518 -13.08 -11.24 32.36
CA ILE A 518 -11.89 -11.81 32.97
C ILE A 518 -11.49 -13.05 32.19
N VAL A 519 -10.31 -13.03 31.61
CA VAL A 519 -9.75 -14.18 30.90
C VAL A 519 -9.24 -15.20 31.92
N ALA A 520 -9.49 -16.47 31.68
CA ALA A 520 -9.02 -17.56 32.55
C ALA A 520 -7.50 -17.48 32.79
N GLY A 521 -7.09 -17.60 34.04
CA GLY A 521 -5.68 -17.45 34.44
C GLY A 521 -5.18 -16.01 34.65
N LYS A 522 -6.01 -14.99 34.42
CA LYS A 522 -5.70 -13.58 34.69
C LYS A 522 -6.51 -13.05 35.89
N GLN A 523 -5.89 -12.20 36.67
CA GLN A 523 -6.50 -11.69 37.91
C GLN A 523 -7.34 -10.43 37.71
N HIS A 524 -7.29 -9.82 36.52
CA HIS A 524 -8.03 -8.60 36.21
C HIS A 524 -8.66 -8.68 34.82
N PRO A 525 -9.76 -7.97 34.58
CA PRO A 525 -10.41 -7.96 33.29
C PRO A 525 -9.50 -7.31 32.24
N ARG A 526 -9.61 -7.75 30.99
CA ARG A 526 -9.04 -7.04 29.85
C ARG A 526 -9.84 -5.78 29.57
N THR A 527 -9.22 -4.83 28.91
CA THR A 527 -9.92 -3.66 28.37
C THR A 527 -10.68 -4.08 27.13
N ARG A 528 -11.98 -3.81 27.10
CA ARG A 528 -12.81 -3.87 25.91
C ARG A 528 -12.75 -2.51 25.21
N ILE A 529 -12.42 -2.51 23.94
CA ILE A 529 -12.43 -1.36 23.04
C ILE A 529 -13.60 -1.53 22.07
N GLY A 530 -14.40 -0.49 21.91
CA GLY A 530 -15.59 -0.49 21.07
C GLY A 530 -16.89 -0.77 21.85
N TYR A 531 -17.99 -0.37 21.25
CA TYR A 531 -19.34 -0.63 21.75
C TYR A 531 -19.77 -2.07 21.44
N ARG A 532 -20.61 -2.64 22.30
CA ARG A 532 -21.44 -3.79 21.92
C ARG A 532 -22.64 -3.30 21.11
N VAL A 533 -23.23 -4.17 20.34
CA VAL A 533 -24.34 -3.83 19.47
C VAL A 533 -25.58 -3.36 20.29
N ASP A 534 -25.83 -3.95 21.44
CA ASP A 534 -26.92 -3.61 22.37
C ASP A 534 -26.74 -2.24 23.07
N GLU A 535 -25.51 -1.73 23.16
CA GLU A 535 -25.20 -0.41 23.76
C GLU A 535 -25.45 0.77 22.80
N ILE A 536 -25.49 0.52 21.49
CA ILE A 536 -25.57 1.58 20.46
C ILE A 536 -26.92 2.30 20.47
N PRO A 537 -28.10 1.64 20.57
CA PRO A 537 -29.38 2.34 20.63
C PRO A 537 -29.54 3.20 21.86
N GLU A 538 -28.99 2.79 23.00
CA GLU A 538 -28.99 3.58 24.21
C GLU A 538 -28.14 4.83 24.08
N LEU A 539 -26.97 4.69 23.42
CA LEU A 539 -26.10 5.83 23.10
C LEU A 539 -26.79 6.80 22.15
N ASP A 540 -27.40 6.32 21.08
CA ASP A 540 -28.15 7.15 20.12
C ASP A 540 -29.24 7.95 20.80
N THR A 541 -30.05 7.29 21.65
CA THR A 541 -31.08 7.95 22.47
C THR A 541 -30.48 9.02 23.41
N LEU A 542 -29.31 8.76 24.01
CA LEU A 542 -28.63 9.74 24.87
C LEU A 542 -28.16 10.95 24.07
N LEU A 543 -27.55 10.75 22.92
CA LEU A 543 -27.04 11.80 22.05
C LEU A 543 -28.21 12.69 21.55
N LEU A 544 -29.33 12.10 21.13
CA LEU A 544 -30.54 12.82 20.73
C LEU A 544 -31.09 13.73 21.82
N ARG A 545 -31.14 13.27 23.08
CA ARG A 545 -31.60 14.07 24.23
C ARG A 545 -30.75 15.31 24.46
N HIS A 546 -29.51 15.31 24.03
CA HIS A 546 -28.56 16.41 24.18
C HIS A 546 -28.33 17.20 22.89
N ASP A 547 -29.11 16.94 21.85
CA ASP A 547 -28.98 17.56 20.52
C ASP A 547 -27.57 17.39 19.95
N VAL A 548 -27.01 16.21 20.14
CA VAL A 548 -25.64 15.81 19.66
C VAL A 548 -25.79 14.81 18.54
N GLN A 549 -25.05 15.03 17.46
CA GLN A 549 -24.85 14.05 16.40
C GLN A 549 -23.38 13.70 16.31
N VAL A 550 -23.03 12.46 15.98
CA VAL A 550 -21.65 12.01 15.75
C VAL A 550 -21.54 11.32 14.39
N ASP A 551 -20.37 11.43 13.76
CA ASP A 551 -20.17 10.89 12.41
C ASP A 551 -20.17 9.36 12.40
N SER A 552 -19.59 8.74 13.45
CA SER A 552 -19.63 7.28 13.61
C SER A 552 -19.47 6.85 15.07
N VAL A 553 -19.79 5.58 15.31
CA VAL A 553 -19.40 4.84 16.51
C VAL A 553 -18.60 3.61 16.12
N LEU A 554 -17.71 3.16 17.00
CA LEU A 554 -16.93 1.96 16.78
C LEU A 554 -17.57 0.78 17.50
N CYS A 555 -18.17 -0.14 16.76
CA CYS A 555 -18.76 -1.38 17.26
C CYS A 555 -17.73 -2.51 17.22
N ARG A 556 -17.59 -3.27 18.30
CA ARG A 556 -16.71 -4.42 18.35
C ARG A 556 -17.36 -5.64 17.70
N LEU A 557 -16.61 -6.31 16.84
CA LEU A 557 -16.91 -7.65 16.36
C LEU A 557 -16.00 -8.64 17.09
N ASP A 558 -16.57 -9.62 17.74
CA ASP A 558 -15.86 -10.72 18.38
C ASP A 558 -16.04 -12.00 17.57
N SER A 559 -15.22 -13.01 17.81
CA SER A 559 -15.41 -14.33 17.22
C SER A 559 -16.55 -15.12 17.89
N SER A 560 -17.01 -14.65 19.04
CA SER A 560 -18.18 -15.20 19.77
C SER A 560 -18.91 -14.07 20.52
N PRO A 561 -20.15 -13.68 20.14
CA PRO A 561 -20.91 -14.22 19.00
C PRO A 561 -20.20 -13.98 17.66
N ALA A 562 -20.55 -14.76 16.64
CA ALA A 562 -19.95 -14.63 15.33
C ALA A 562 -20.21 -13.22 14.72
N PRO A 563 -19.29 -12.69 13.90
CA PRO A 563 -19.44 -11.35 13.30
C PRO A 563 -20.74 -11.17 12.54
N LEU A 564 -21.21 -12.17 11.82
CA LEU A 564 -22.48 -12.11 11.09
C LEU A 564 -23.70 -12.06 12.02
N ASP A 565 -23.69 -12.76 13.14
CA ASP A 565 -24.77 -12.69 14.14
C ASP A 565 -24.85 -11.28 14.75
N THR A 566 -23.68 -10.69 15.07
CA THR A 566 -23.60 -9.31 15.59
C THR A 566 -24.16 -8.31 14.58
N VAL A 567 -23.82 -8.43 13.31
CA VAL A 567 -24.34 -7.53 12.26
C VAL A 567 -25.83 -7.79 12.01
N ALA A 568 -26.31 -9.02 12.05
CA ALA A 568 -27.73 -9.34 11.95
C ALA A 568 -28.53 -8.74 13.12
N GLU A 569 -27.98 -8.73 14.33
CA GLU A 569 -28.57 -8.06 15.48
C GLU A 569 -28.60 -6.53 15.29
N LEU A 570 -27.51 -5.92 14.82
CA LEU A 570 -27.46 -4.49 14.51
C LEU A 570 -28.54 -4.08 13.51
N LYS A 571 -28.77 -4.88 12.47
CA LYS A 571 -29.81 -4.61 11.45
C LYS A 571 -31.24 -4.70 11.99
N ARG A 572 -31.47 -5.46 13.08
CA ARG A 572 -32.78 -5.51 13.76
C ARG A 572 -33.01 -4.33 14.71
N GLN A 573 -31.96 -3.56 15.03
CA GLN A 573 -32.09 -2.39 15.91
C GLN A 573 -32.89 -1.26 15.22
N PRO A 574 -33.50 -0.36 16.01
CA PRO A 574 -34.14 0.85 15.47
C PRO A 574 -33.16 1.69 14.64
N HIS A 575 -33.70 2.48 13.73
CA HIS A 575 -32.91 3.46 13.01
C HIS A 575 -32.15 4.37 13.97
N LEU A 576 -30.89 4.65 13.67
CA LEU A 576 -30.06 5.55 14.45
C LEU A 576 -30.14 6.95 13.85
N ASP A 577 -30.56 7.93 14.65
CA ASP A 577 -30.77 9.31 14.20
C ASP A 577 -29.64 10.26 14.60
N ALA A 578 -28.92 9.95 15.68
CA ALA A 578 -27.77 10.73 16.18
C ALA A 578 -26.41 10.16 15.74
N VAL A 579 -26.36 8.89 15.39
CA VAL A 579 -25.16 8.19 14.94
C VAL A 579 -25.20 8.07 13.43
N GLY A 580 -24.30 8.77 12.73
CA GLY A 580 -24.27 8.82 11.27
C GLY A 580 -23.95 7.48 10.63
N ARG A 581 -23.07 6.66 11.27
CA ARG A 581 -22.75 5.31 10.81
C ARG A 581 -22.13 4.45 11.91
N VAL A 582 -22.14 3.15 11.72
CA VAL A 582 -21.44 2.18 12.58
C VAL A 582 -20.21 1.67 11.84
N ASP A 583 -19.02 1.94 12.37
CA ASP A 583 -17.76 1.33 11.95
C ASP A 583 -17.45 0.15 12.88
N PHE A 584 -16.68 -0.80 12.41
CA PHE A 584 -16.39 -2.02 13.16
C PHE A 584 -14.93 -2.15 13.54
N LEU A 585 -14.67 -2.73 14.69
CA LEU A 585 -13.34 -3.14 15.16
C LEU A 585 -13.32 -4.66 15.33
N PHE A 586 -12.38 -5.29 14.67
CA PHE A 586 -12.15 -6.73 14.78
C PHE A 586 -10.70 -7.00 15.21
N GLU A 587 -10.52 -7.79 16.26
CA GLU A 587 -9.22 -8.28 16.70
C GLU A 587 -9.13 -9.78 16.41
N MET A 588 -8.08 -10.20 15.74
CA MET A 588 -7.84 -11.60 15.42
C MET A 588 -7.76 -12.43 16.69
N PRO A 589 -8.44 -13.60 16.74
CA PRO A 589 -8.70 -14.30 18.01
C PRO A 589 -7.47 -14.97 18.63
N GLY A 590 -6.43 -15.30 17.84
CA GLY A 590 -5.37 -16.11 18.41
C GLY A 590 -4.07 -16.21 17.61
N GLN A 591 -3.42 -17.36 17.75
CA GLN A 591 -2.13 -17.70 17.15
C GLN A 591 -2.26 -18.71 16.00
N ASP A 592 -3.44 -19.22 15.73
CA ASP A 592 -3.69 -20.12 14.60
C ASP A 592 -4.04 -19.27 13.36
N ASP A 593 -3.21 -19.36 12.33
CA ASP A 593 -3.40 -18.60 11.09
C ASP A 593 -4.67 -19.00 10.33
N GLY A 594 -5.10 -20.26 10.46
CA GLY A 594 -6.32 -20.75 9.83
C GLY A 594 -7.57 -20.21 10.52
N GLU A 595 -7.60 -20.24 11.86
CA GLU A 595 -8.69 -19.67 12.66
C GLU A 595 -8.79 -18.15 12.46
N ASN A 596 -7.65 -17.45 12.47
CA ASN A 596 -7.60 -16.02 12.19
C ASN A 596 -8.12 -15.69 10.79
N ALA A 597 -7.78 -16.50 9.79
CA ALA A 597 -8.24 -16.30 8.42
C ALA A 597 -9.76 -16.49 8.30
N VAL A 598 -10.33 -17.54 8.90
CA VAL A 598 -11.78 -17.79 8.89
C VAL A 598 -12.53 -16.66 9.60
N ALA A 599 -12.10 -16.28 10.78
CA ALA A 599 -12.74 -15.20 11.55
C ALA A 599 -12.63 -13.82 10.86
N ALA A 600 -11.47 -13.51 10.24
CA ALA A 600 -11.28 -12.27 9.48
C ALA A 600 -12.12 -12.24 8.20
N ALA A 601 -12.27 -13.37 7.50
CA ALA A 601 -13.14 -13.47 6.33
C ALA A 601 -14.60 -13.17 6.70
N GLU A 602 -15.08 -13.77 7.79
CA GLU A 602 -16.44 -13.56 8.28
C GLU A 602 -16.65 -12.10 8.73
N ALA A 603 -15.70 -11.53 9.48
CA ALA A 603 -15.78 -10.15 9.94
C ALA A 603 -15.82 -9.15 8.77
N LEU A 604 -14.98 -9.34 7.75
CA LEU A 604 -14.93 -8.45 6.60
C LEU A 604 -16.20 -8.56 5.75
N PHE A 605 -16.71 -9.78 5.58
CA PHE A 605 -17.96 -10.02 4.88
C PHE A 605 -19.15 -9.43 5.65
N ALA A 606 -19.23 -9.66 6.97
CA ALA A 606 -20.27 -9.09 7.82
C ALA A 606 -20.30 -7.56 7.77
N ALA A 607 -19.14 -6.91 7.86
CA ALA A 607 -19.05 -5.45 7.76
C ALA A 607 -19.50 -4.92 6.39
N ALA A 608 -19.25 -5.66 5.31
CA ALA A 608 -19.69 -5.29 3.96
C ALA A 608 -21.23 -5.23 3.83
N LEU A 609 -21.95 -5.95 4.68
CA LEU A 609 -23.43 -5.91 4.71
C LEU A 609 -24.00 -4.62 5.34
N VAL A 610 -23.17 -3.77 5.92
CA VAL A 610 -23.58 -2.48 6.52
C VAL A 610 -23.05 -1.35 5.64
N LYS A 611 -23.97 -0.65 4.97
CA LYS A 611 -23.63 0.39 4.00
C LYS A 611 -22.76 1.48 4.61
N GLY A 612 -21.64 1.81 3.94
CA GLY A 612 -20.75 2.89 4.31
C GLY A 612 -19.89 2.64 5.54
N SER A 613 -19.98 1.44 6.15
CA SER A 613 -19.14 1.06 7.31
C SER A 613 -17.69 0.86 6.91
N LYS A 614 -16.80 0.91 7.92
CA LYS A 614 -15.42 0.48 7.83
C LYS A 614 -15.16 -0.63 8.82
N LEU A 615 -14.29 -1.58 8.47
CA LEU A 615 -13.80 -2.60 9.39
C LEU A 615 -12.34 -2.33 9.70
N PHE A 616 -12.01 -2.00 10.93
CA PHE A 616 -10.64 -1.89 11.42
C PHE A 616 -10.17 -3.23 11.97
N VAL A 617 -9.21 -3.84 11.30
CA VAL A 617 -8.63 -5.14 11.70
C VAL A 617 -7.34 -4.92 12.49
N GLY A 618 -7.17 -5.67 13.58
CA GLY A 618 -5.95 -5.74 14.37
C GLY A 618 -5.69 -7.15 14.93
N PRO A 619 -4.47 -7.41 15.40
CA PRO A 619 -3.26 -6.60 15.22
C PRO A 619 -2.77 -6.63 13.76
N PHE A 620 -2.09 -5.57 13.32
CA PHE A 620 -1.49 -5.52 12.00
C PHE A 620 -0.16 -6.27 11.93
N LEU A 621 0.70 -6.06 12.94
CA LEU A 621 1.91 -6.83 13.20
C LEU A 621 1.69 -7.73 14.41
N ASP A 622 2.43 -8.82 14.51
CA ASP A 622 2.44 -9.66 15.69
C ASP A 622 2.64 -8.82 16.95
N LEU A 623 1.74 -8.99 17.91
CA LEU A 623 1.78 -8.31 19.19
C LEU A 623 2.30 -9.28 20.27
N ASP A 624 3.49 -8.98 20.80
CA ASP A 624 3.99 -9.58 22.02
C ASP A 624 3.74 -8.62 23.20
N ARG A 625 2.73 -8.93 23.98
CA ARG A 625 2.56 -8.33 25.30
C ARG A 625 2.79 -9.42 26.34
N THR A 626 3.95 -9.53 26.87
CA THR A 626 4.44 -10.35 27.99
C THR A 626 3.61 -11.59 28.42
N LEU A 627 2.34 -11.71 28.12
CA LEU A 627 1.42 -12.80 28.48
C LEU A 627 0.50 -13.23 27.32
N ASP A 628 0.50 -12.51 26.21
CA ASP A 628 -0.36 -12.76 25.07
C ASP A 628 0.39 -12.42 23.79
N VAL A 629 0.67 -13.41 22.99
CA VAL A 629 1.16 -13.22 21.62
C VAL A 629 -0.05 -13.29 20.69
N GLY A 630 -0.39 -12.17 20.06
CA GLY A 630 -1.41 -12.12 19.02
C GLY A 630 -0.72 -12.17 17.66
N HIS A 631 -1.14 -13.09 16.78
CA HIS A 631 -0.70 -13.08 15.39
C HIS A 631 -1.35 -11.93 14.63
N GLY A 632 -0.51 -11.11 13.98
CA GLY A 632 -0.93 -10.03 13.10
C GLY A 632 -1.19 -10.50 11.66
N ALA A 633 -1.60 -9.56 10.81
CA ALA A 633 -1.61 -9.78 9.37
C ALA A 633 -0.19 -9.95 8.82
N LEU A 634 0.79 -9.36 9.48
CA LEU A 634 2.23 -9.50 9.22
C LEU A 634 2.91 -10.14 10.44
N ASP A 635 3.92 -10.95 10.20
CA ASP A 635 4.79 -11.46 11.26
C ASP A 635 5.74 -10.37 11.79
N THR A 636 6.58 -10.71 12.78
CA THR A 636 7.55 -9.78 13.39
C THR A 636 8.62 -9.28 12.41
N LEU A 637 8.80 -9.94 11.27
CA LEU A 637 9.68 -9.53 10.18
C LEU A 637 8.93 -8.75 9.09
N CYS A 638 7.66 -8.40 9.30
CA CYS A 638 6.76 -7.78 8.33
C CYS A 638 6.48 -8.67 7.09
N ASN A 639 6.55 -9.98 7.23
CA ASN A 639 6.17 -10.91 6.17
C ASN A 639 4.66 -11.16 6.20
N PRO A 640 3.99 -11.16 5.03
CA PRO A 640 2.57 -11.45 4.95
C PRO A 640 2.21 -12.85 5.44
N ARG A 641 1.25 -12.93 6.35
CA ARG A 641 0.60 -14.19 6.76
C ARG A 641 -0.57 -14.53 5.82
N PRO A 642 -1.13 -15.75 5.86
CA PRO A 642 -2.30 -16.12 5.06
C PRO A 642 -3.46 -15.13 5.18
N VAL A 643 -3.72 -14.60 6.38
CA VAL A 643 -4.77 -13.60 6.63
C VAL A 643 -4.51 -12.28 5.89
N PHE A 644 -3.26 -11.88 5.66
CA PHE A 644 -2.94 -10.71 4.85
C PHE A 644 -3.45 -10.85 3.42
N HIS A 645 -3.16 -11.99 2.79
CA HIS A 645 -3.62 -12.26 1.43
C HIS A 645 -5.14 -12.36 1.35
N LEU A 646 -5.76 -12.97 2.37
CA LEU A 646 -7.21 -13.01 2.52
C LEU A 646 -7.81 -11.61 2.58
N LEU A 647 -7.35 -10.77 3.49
CA LEU A 647 -7.85 -9.40 3.64
C LEU A 647 -7.69 -8.60 2.36
N ARG A 648 -6.53 -8.69 1.70
CA ARG A 648 -6.27 -8.03 0.41
C ARG A 648 -7.25 -8.48 -0.67
N THR A 649 -7.39 -9.78 -0.84
CA THR A 649 -8.20 -10.37 -1.91
C THR A 649 -9.70 -10.13 -1.67
N LEU A 650 -10.18 -10.41 -0.47
CA LEU A 650 -11.60 -10.23 -0.14
C LEU A 650 -12.00 -8.75 -0.12
N ASN A 651 -11.14 -7.86 0.40
CA ASN A 651 -11.37 -6.41 0.31
C ASN A 651 -11.50 -5.94 -1.14
N ALA A 652 -10.64 -6.40 -2.04
CA ALA A 652 -10.72 -6.06 -3.45
C ALA A 652 -12.01 -6.58 -4.11
N LEU A 653 -12.40 -7.82 -3.82
CA LEU A 653 -13.65 -8.42 -4.31
C LEU A 653 -14.88 -7.67 -3.82
N LEU A 654 -14.94 -7.35 -2.53
CA LEU A 654 -16.08 -6.67 -1.93
C LEU A 654 -16.14 -5.20 -2.36
N SER A 655 -15.02 -4.47 -2.35
CA SER A 655 -14.99 -3.04 -2.73
C SER A 655 -15.34 -2.81 -4.20
N GLY A 656 -14.90 -3.68 -5.11
CA GLY A 656 -15.23 -3.61 -6.55
C GLY A 656 -16.70 -3.89 -6.85
N ASN A 657 -17.37 -4.61 -5.97
CA ASN A 657 -18.76 -5.03 -6.17
C ASN A 657 -19.74 -4.32 -5.22
N VAL A 658 -19.28 -3.66 -4.15
CA VAL A 658 -20.14 -3.00 -3.14
C VAL A 658 -20.98 -1.86 -3.73
N THR A 659 -20.50 -1.14 -4.73
CA THR A 659 -21.34 -0.19 -5.47
C THR A 659 -22.49 -0.90 -6.19
N ARG A 660 -22.28 -2.10 -6.67
CA ARG A 660 -23.31 -2.95 -7.31
C ARG A 660 -24.21 -3.63 -6.26
N PHE A 661 -23.65 -3.98 -5.09
CA PHE A 661 -24.42 -4.54 -3.97
C PHE A 661 -25.21 -3.49 -3.19
N ASN A 662 -24.78 -2.22 -3.18
CA ASN A 662 -25.42 -1.15 -2.41
C ASN A 662 -26.37 -0.28 -3.21
N SER A 663 -26.33 -0.26 -4.55
CA SER A 663 -27.23 0.58 -5.35
C SER A 663 -28.68 0.08 -5.33
N ASP A 664 -28.90 -1.23 -5.15
CA ASP A 664 -30.25 -1.82 -5.21
C ASP A 664 -30.63 -2.64 -3.96
N GLY A 665 -29.94 -2.39 -2.84
CA GLY A 665 -30.18 -3.13 -1.61
C GLY A 665 -29.91 -4.65 -1.81
N ILE A 666 -28.82 -5.16 -1.23
CA ILE A 666 -28.96 -6.50 -0.71
C ILE A 666 -30.04 -6.35 0.38
N GLU A 667 -31.31 -6.51 0.02
CA GLU A 667 -32.29 -7.04 0.92
C GLU A 667 -31.77 -8.44 1.22
N VAL A 668 -30.79 -8.51 2.12
CA VAL A 668 -30.62 -9.69 2.91
C VAL A 668 -31.84 -9.69 3.78
N ASP A 669 -32.93 -10.20 3.23
CA ASP A 669 -34.03 -10.67 4.05
C ASP A 669 -33.38 -11.41 5.19
N SER A 670 -33.81 -11.14 6.40
CA SER A 670 -33.43 -11.94 7.58
C SER A 670 -33.61 -13.46 7.35
N ASP A 671 -34.28 -13.83 6.30
CA ASP A 671 -34.55 -15.21 5.83
C ASP A 671 -33.63 -15.65 4.65
N GLY A 672 -32.77 -14.77 4.11
CA GLY A 672 -31.98 -15.01 2.88
C GLY A 672 -30.48 -15.25 3.07
N ILE A 673 -29.96 -15.23 4.29
CA ILE A 673 -28.64 -15.81 4.59
C ILE A 673 -28.85 -17.28 4.90
N GLU A 674 -28.80 -18.13 3.90
CA GLU A 674 -28.77 -19.58 4.12
C GLU A 674 -27.39 -19.92 4.70
N ASP A 675 -27.34 -20.10 6.03
CA ASP A 675 -26.24 -20.81 6.69
C ASP A 675 -26.45 -22.30 6.43
N GLU A 676 -25.72 -22.82 5.47
CA GLU A 676 -25.75 -24.24 5.12
C GLU A 676 -24.38 -24.83 5.46
N THR A 677 -24.34 -25.79 6.34
CA THR A 677 -23.12 -26.58 6.56
C THR A 677 -23.12 -27.78 5.61
N LEU A 678 -22.31 -27.70 4.57
CA LEU A 678 -22.13 -28.74 3.58
C LEU A 678 -20.75 -29.38 3.74
N ASP A 679 -20.68 -30.68 4.06
CA ASP A 679 -19.43 -31.46 4.10
C ASP A 679 -18.25 -30.78 4.83
N GLY A 680 -18.52 -30.10 5.95
CA GLY A 680 -17.49 -29.37 6.72
C GLY A 680 -17.18 -27.97 6.21
N LEU A 681 -18.00 -27.42 5.31
CA LEU A 681 -17.97 -26.03 4.87
C LEU A 681 -19.17 -25.28 5.44
N ARG A 682 -18.93 -24.11 6.05
CA ARG A 682 -19.96 -23.10 6.22
C ARG A 682 -20.05 -22.29 4.94
N VAL A 683 -21.27 -22.14 4.43
CA VAL A 683 -21.52 -21.55 3.12
C VAL A 683 -22.44 -20.36 3.30
N TRP A 684 -21.97 -19.17 2.89
CA TRP A 684 -22.74 -17.94 2.89
C TRP A 684 -23.03 -17.53 1.46
N ARG A 685 -24.30 -17.50 1.08
CA ARG A 685 -24.75 -17.10 -0.26
C ARG A 685 -25.24 -15.68 -0.25
N PHE A 686 -24.93 -14.96 -1.30
CA PHE A 686 -25.53 -13.65 -1.58
C PHE A 686 -25.76 -13.55 -3.09
N SER A 687 -26.79 -12.83 -3.45
CA SER A 687 -27.10 -12.54 -4.84
C SER A 687 -27.55 -11.11 -5.01
N SER A 688 -27.14 -10.49 -6.12
CA SER A 688 -27.73 -9.26 -6.65
C SER A 688 -28.31 -9.56 -8.03
N GLU A 689 -28.97 -8.59 -8.67
CA GLU A 689 -29.48 -8.79 -10.02
C GLU A 689 -28.41 -9.14 -11.05
N GLU A 690 -27.13 -8.77 -10.81
CA GLU A 690 -26.06 -8.95 -11.77
C GLU A 690 -25.04 -10.05 -11.36
N VAL A 691 -24.88 -10.31 -10.08
CA VAL A 691 -23.80 -11.16 -9.56
C VAL A 691 -24.30 -12.02 -8.41
N SER A 692 -23.95 -13.29 -8.43
CA SER A 692 -24.14 -14.19 -7.31
C SER A 692 -22.79 -14.63 -6.77
N GLY A 693 -22.63 -14.60 -5.46
CA GLY A 693 -21.38 -14.98 -4.79
C GLY A 693 -21.62 -15.89 -3.60
N VAL A 694 -20.60 -16.65 -3.26
CA VAL A 694 -20.61 -17.58 -2.14
C VAL A 694 -19.30 -17.46 -1.38
N LEU A 695 -19.38 -17.12 -0.09
CA LEU A 695 -18.24 -17.24 0.82
C LEU A 695 -18.22 -18.64 1.39
N LEU A 696 -17.08 -19.30 1.30
CA LEU A 696 -16.84 -20.68 1.71
C LEU A 696 -15.83 -20.69 2.87
N LEU A 697 -16.25 -21.14 4.03
CA LEU A 697 -15.43 -21.18 5.24
C LEU A 697 -15.26 -22.64 5.69
N PRO A 698 -14.11 -23.27 5.45
CA PRO A 698 -13.86 -24.66 5.88
C PRO A 698 -13.69 -24.72 7.40
N SER A 699 -14.26 -25.74 8.02
CA SER A 699 -14.19 -25.96 9.47
C SER A 699 -12.84 -26.49 9.95
N SER A 700 -12.05 -27.16 9.10
CA SER A 700 -10.65 -27.56 9.35
C SER A 700 -10.02 -28.16 8.09
N GLY A 701 -8.74 -27.91 7.86
CA GLY A 701 -7.87 -28.66 6.94
C GLY A 701 -8.21 -28.68 5.44
N GLY A 702 -9.18 -27.90 5.01
CA GLY A 702 -9.65 -27.85 3.63
C GLY A 702 -10.86 -28.76 3.34
N ALA A 703 -11.56 -28.48 2.25
CA ALA A 703 -12.75 -29.19 1.81
C ALA A 703 -12.77 -29.34 0.28
N SER A 704 -13.64 -30.23 -0.24
CA SER A 704 -13.96 -30.24 -1.67
C SER A 704 -15.08 -29.26 -1.97
N LEU A 705 -15.11 -28.72 -3.19
CA LEU A 705 -16.17 -27.82 -3.61
C LEU A 705 -17.46 -28.59 -3.83
N PRO A 706 -18.57 -28.30 -3.10
CA PRO A 706 -19.83 -29.02 -3.26
C PRO A 706 -20.47 -28.79 -4.64
N ARG A 707 -20.91 -29.87 -5.31
CA ARG A 707 -21.51 -29.83 -6.66
C ARG A 707 -22.73 -28.93 -6.76
N ASN A 708 -23.57 -28.91 -5.73
CA ASN A 708 -24.83 -28.16 -5.71
C ASN A 708 -24.63 -26.62 -5.64
N LEU A 709 -23.40 -26.13 -5.42
CA LEU A 709 -23.11 -24.70 -5.40
C LEU A 709 -23.14 -24.08 -6.80
N ILE A 710 -22.80 -24.85 -7.83
CA ILE A 710 -22.74 -24.38 -9.22
C ILE A 710 -24.04 -24.67 -9.97
N ASP A 711 -24.79 -25.73 -9.59
CA ASP A 711 -26.01 -26.18 -10.30
C ASP A 711 -27.22 -25.29 -10.02
N LYS A 712 -27.29 -24.55 -8.91
CA LYS A 712 -28.46 -23.72 -8.54
C LYS A 712 -28.48 -22.34 -9.22
N GLY A 713 -27.38 -21.87 -9.79
CA GLY A 713 -27.31 -20.63 -10.58
C GLY A 713 -27.59 -20.91 -12.05
N GLY A 714 -28.85 -20.98 -12.45
CA GLY A 714 -29.25 -21.29 -13.83
C GLY A 714 -28.71 -20.29 -14.82
N GLN A 715 -27.68 -20.61 -15.51
CA GLN A 715 -27.27 -20.38 -16.88
C GLN A 715 -25.77 -20.63 -17.10
N SER A 716 -25.42 -21.22 -18.15
CA SER A 716 -24.22 -21.71 -18.81
C SER A 716 -22.88 -20.98 -18.71
N SER A 717 -22.62 -20.14 -17.74
CA SER A 717 -21.33 -19.45 -17.57
C SER A 717 -20.58 -20.03 -16.35
N GLY A 718 -19.28 -20.34 -16.52
CA GLY A 718 -18.40 -20.76 -15.43
C GLY A 718 -18.35 -19.77 -14.28
N ALA A 719 -17.85 -20.23 -13.14
CA ALA A 719 -17.61 -19.41 -11.96
C ALA A 719 -16.11 -19.20 -11.75
N SER A 720 -15.73 -18.13 -11.07
CA SER A 720 -14.35 -17.88 -10.62
C SER A 720 -14.23 -18.24 -9.14
N LEU A 721 -13.31 -19.13 -8.81
CA LEU A 721 -12.99 -19.53 -7.44
C LEU A 721 -11.72 -18.81 -6.99
N TYR A 722 -11.86 -17.98 -5.99
CA TYR A 722 -10.77 -17.22 -5.36
C TYR A 722 -10.34 -17.93 -4.07
N GLN A 723 -9.10 -18.40 -4.03
CA GLN A 723 -8.47 -18.91 -2.81
C GLN A 723 -7.91 -17.72 -2.03
N LEU A 724 -8.58 -17.30 -0.98
CA LEU A 724 -8.33 -16.01 -0.34
C LEU A 724 -6.96 -15.93 0.35
N CYS A 725 -6.53 -17.04 0.98
CA CYS A 725 -5.28 -17.07 1.76
C CYS A 725 -3.99 -17.11 0.94
N ASP A 726 -4.06 -17.44 -0.33
CA ASP A 726 -2.90 -17.44 -1.23
C ASP A 726 -3.02 -16.42 -2.38
N GLY A 727 -4.17 -15.76 -2.49
CA GLY A 727 -4.40 -14.73 -3.49
C GLY A 727 -4.45 -15.27 -4.92
N THR A 728 -4.91 -16.51 -5.10
CA THR A 728 -5.05 -17.14 -6.41
C THR A 728 -6.50 -17.24 -6.86
N VAL A 729 -6.71 -17.28 -8.16
CA VAL A 729 -8.01 -17.46 -8.79
C VAL A 729 -7.94 -18.57 -9.82
N SER A 730 -9.00 -19.37 -9.93
CA SER A 730 -9.18 -20.38 -10.98
C SER A 730 -10.58 -20.32 -11.54
N SER A 731 -10.72 -20.65 -12.83
CA SER A 731 -12.03 -20.83 -13.46
C SER A 731 -12.57 -22.23 -13.12
N VAL A 732 -13.84 -22.28 -12.74
CA VAL A 732 -14.57 -23.53 -12.50
C VAL A 732 -15.69 -23.60 -13.53
N LEU A 733 -15.67 -24.62 -14.39
CA LEU A 733 -16.65 -24.78 -15.46
C LEU A 733 -17.72 -25.81 -15.05
N ARG A 734 -18.93 -25.64 -15.60
CA ARG A 734 -19.99 -26.64 -15.47
C ARG A 734 -19.54 -27.93 -16.18
N GLY A 735 -19.42 -29.00 -15.44
CA GLY A 735 -18.93 -30.28 -15.95
C GLY A 735 -17.52 -30.67 -15.50
N ASP A 736 -16.82 -29.77 -14.85
CA ASP A 736 -15.57 -30.10 -14.17
C ASP A 736 -15.83 -31.13 -13.06
N ASP A 737 -14.83 -31.94 -12.74
CA ASP A 737 -14.87 -32.80 -11.57
C ASP A 737 -14.70 -31.94 -10.31
N LEU A 738 -15.80 -31.39 -9.80
CA LEU A 738 -15.82 -30.50 -8.66
C LEU A 738 -15.32 -31.19 -7.38
N ASP A 739 -15.42 -32.52 -7.28
CA ASP A 739 -14.86 -33.26 -6.16
C ASP A 739 -13.32 -33.21 -6.14
N ALA A 740 -12.70 -32.93 -7.28
CA ALA A 740 -11.27 -32.71 -7.42
C ALA A 740 -10.85 -31.27 -7.08
N VAL A 741 -11.76 -30.31 -7.06
CA VAL A 741 -11.47 -28.92 -6.70
C VAL A 741 -11.36 -28.78 -5.19
N ARG A 742 -10.14 -28.52 -4.71
CA ARG A 742 -9.85 -28.38 -3.29
C ARG A 742 -9.90 -26.92 -2.82
N ILE A 743 -10.57 -26.69 -1.69
CA ILE A 743 -10.56 -25.44 -0.95
C ILE A 743 -9.59 -25.62 0.22
N HIS A 744 -8.56 -24.80 0.31
CA HIS A 744 -7.47 -24.95 1.28
C HIS A 744 -7.56 -23.99 2.47
N GLY A 745 -8.57 -23.15 2.50
CA GLY A 745 -8.85 -22.12 3.50
C GLY A 745 -10.10 -21.37 3.08
N PRO A 746 -10.43 -20.22 3.67
CA PRO A 746 -11.51 -19.38 3.19
C PRO A 746 -11.39 -19.11 1.69
N ALA A 747 -12.51 -19.30 0.98
CA ALA A 747 -12.57 -19.12 -0.46
C ALA A 747 -13.85 -18.36 -0.84
N PHE A 748 -13.84 -17.75 -2.01
CA PHE A 748 -14.95 -17.00 -2.54
C PHE A 748 -15.27 -17.48 -3.95
N LEU A 749 -16.48 -17.91 -4.17
CA LEU A 749 -16.97 -18.32 -5.48
C LEU A 749 -17.84 -17.19 -6.04
N LEU A 750 -17.51 -16.70 -7.22
CA LEU A 750 -18.23 -15.65 -7.90
C LEU A 750 -18.76 -16.18 -9.24
N SER A 751 -20.08 -16.16 -9.41
CA SER A 751 -20.75 -16.50 -10.67
C SER A 751 -21.47 -15.28 -11.21
N GLY A 752 -21.30 -14.98 -12.50
CA GLY A 752 -21.94 -13.84 -13.15
C GLY A 752 -21.22 -13.43 -14.43
N ARG A 753 -21.77 -12.49 -15.15
CA ARG A 753 -21.26 -12.05 -16.44
C ARG A 753 -19.77 -11.71 -16.37
N LYS A 754 -19.00 -12.23 -17.33
CA LYS A 754 -17.66 -11.71 -17.64
C LYS A 754 -17.77 -10.20 -17.70
N PHE A 755 -16.84 -9.51 -17.02
CA PHE A 755 -16.58 -8.12 -17.31
C PHE A 755 -16.21 -8.03 -18.79
N VAL A 756 -17.17 -7.69 -19.63
CA VAL A 756 -16.88 -7.25 -20.98
C VAL A 756 -16.49 -5.80 -20.81
N ALA A 757 -15.21 -5.53 -20.98
CA ALA A 757 -14.76 -4.18 -21.24
C ALA A 757 -15.41 -3.76 -22.57
N GLU A 758 -16.36 -2.82 -22.53
CA GLU A 758 -16.63 -1.93 -23.65
C GLU A 758 -15.61 -0.80 -23.66
#